data_20ce0117dd9e75161dc6ba93d7ede7a3
#
_entry.id   20ce0117dd9e75161dc6ba93d7ede7a3
#
_cell.length_a   1.000
_cell.length_b   1.000
_cell.length_c   1.000
_cell.angle_alpha   90.00
_cell.angle_beta   90.00
_cell.angle_gamma   90.00
#
_symmetry.space_group_name_H-M   'P 1'
#
loop_
_entity.id
_entity.type
_entity.pdbx_description
1 polymer ?
#
loop_
_entity_poly.entity_id
_entity_poly.type
_entity_poly.pdbx_seq_one_letter_code
_entity_poly.pdbx_strand_id
1 'polypeptide(L)'
;MLVELEQTGLIERTKTDRYQRKESSKSNSKLIKGTLSQNKKGFAFLRPEDDEMEDIFIPPTKINRALDGDTVIVEIQKSRGEHKGKVEGEVKSIEKHSVTQVVGTYSEAKHFGFVIPDDKRIMQDIFIPKGQSLGAVDGHKVLVQITKYADGTDNPEGHISAILGHKNDPGVDILSIIYQHGIEIEFPDNVLKEAEDVPEEIAPSEIEGRRDLRNDLTITIDGADAKDLDDAIAVKKLKNGNTELTVSIADVSYYVKEDSALDKEAYDRATSVYLVDRVIPMIPHRLSNGICSLNPEVDRLTLSCRMEINARGEVVKHEIFDSVIHSNYRMTYDAVNKIITDQDPQVRAQYKELTPMLDLAQDLSHRLIQMRRRRGEIDFDINEAKVLVNEEGIPTDVQMRERGEGERLIESFMLAANETVAEHFNKMEVPFIYRVHEQPKSDRLRQFFDFITNFGIMIKGTGEDIHPTTLQNIQEEVEGRPEQMVISTMMLRSMQQAHYDDVNLGHFGLSAEYYTHFTSPIRRYPDLTVHRLIRKYLIENSMDKKELRHWEDTLPELAEHTSQRERRAIEAERDTDELKKAEYMIQHIGDEFEGIISSVANFGMFIELPNTIEGMVHIANMSDDYYNFDERQMALIG
;
A
#
# COMPACT_ATOMS: atom_id res chain seq x y z
N MET A 1 0.64 -11.45 -68.09
CA MET A 1 0.63 -12.32 -66.92
C MET A 1 1.88 -12.10 -66.02
N LEU A 2 3.14 -12.37 -66.45
CA LEU A 2 4.31 -12.10 -65.56
C LEU A 2 4.52 -10.61 -65.30
N VAL A 3 4.37 -9.75 -66.30
CA VAL A 3 4.47 -8.29 -66.18
C VAL A 3 3.33 -7.73 -65.30
N GLU A 4 2.14 -8.26 -65.34
CA GLU A 4 0.99 -7.89 -64.50
C GLU A 4 1.23 -8.32 -63.05
N LEU A 5 1.81 -9.50 -62.85
CA LEU A 5 2.15 -10.00 -61.51
C LEU A 5 3.31 -9.20 -60.87
N GLU A 6 4.22 -8.66 -61.67
CA GLU A 6 5.26 -7.73 -61.22
C GLU A 6 4.69 -6.37 -60.88
N GLN A 7 3.77 -5.84 -61.72
CA GLN A 7 3.05 -4.58 -61.46
C GLN A 7 2.13 -4.64 -60.22
N THR A 8 1.57 -5.81 -59.93
CA THR A 8 0.78 -6.04 -58.71
C THR A 8 1.63 -6.34 -57.49
N GLY A 9 2.97 -6.37 -57.63
CA GLY A 9 3.89 -6.59 -56.51
C GLY A 9 3.93 -8.02 -55.96
N LEU A 10 3.35 -8.98 -56.67
CA LEU A 10 3.32 -10.39 -56.25
C LEU A 10 4.61 -11.16 -56.60
N ILE A 11 5.37 -10.67 -57.60
CA ILE A 11 6.67 -11.21 -57.98
C ILE A 11 7.67 -10.06 -58.19
N GLU A 12 8.94 -10.34 -58.02
CA GLU A 12 10.03 -9.41 -58.32
C GLU A 12 11.06 -10.06 -59.27
N ARG A 13 11.76 -9.22 -60.05
CA ARG A 13 12.80 -9.62 -60.96
C ARG A 13 14.14 -9.64 -60.26
N THR A 14 14.82 -10.77 -60.23
CA THR A 14 16.14 -10.90 -59.59
C THR A 14 17.23 -10.27 -60.46
N LYS A 15 18.41 -10.01 -59.90
CA LYS A 15 19.59 -9.49 -60.61
C LYS A 15 20.08 -10.42 -61.74
N THR A 16 19.60 -11.64 -61.78
CA THR A 16 19.91 -12.67 -62.81
C THR A 16 18.75 -12.88 -63.78
N ASP A 17 17.87 -11.89 -63.92
CA ASP A 17 16.77 -11.85 -64.88
C ASP A 17 15.74 -12.99 -64.75
N ARG A 18 15.58 -13.51 -63.51
CA ARG A 18 14.56 -14.52 -63.16
C ARG A 18 13.48 -13.89 -62.31
N TYR A 19 12.25 -14.33 -62.48
CA TYR A 19 11.15 -13.93 -61.59
C TYR A 19 11.13 -14.82 -60.36
N GLN A 20 11.06 -14.21 -59.20
CA GLN A 20 10.79 -14.90 -57.93
C GLN A 20 9.53 -14.31 -57.30
N ARG A 21 8.82 -15.14 -56.58
CA ARG A 21 7.68 -14.70 -55.79
C ARG A 21 8.21 -13.73 -54.73
N LYS A 22 7.69 -12.51 -54.72
CA LYS A 22 7.98 -11.59 -53.62
C LYS A 22 7.41 -12.24 -52.37
N GLU A 23 8.27 -12.82 -51.56
CA GLU A 23 7.84 -13.19 -50.22
C GLU A 23 7.39 -11.89 -49.56
N SER A 24 6.06 -11.77 -49.39
CA SER A 24 5.57 -10.81 -48.41
C SER A 24 6.25 -11.22 -47.11
N SER A 25 7.20 -10.43 -46.67
CA SER A 25 7.63 -10.45 -45.28
C SER A 25 6.41 -10.08 -44.44
N LYS A 26 5.47 -10.99 -44.29
CA LYS A 26 4.66 -11.03 -43.09
C LYS A 26 5.66 -11.33 -41.99
N SER A 27 6.26 -10.28 -41.42
CA SER A 27 6.73 -10.40 -40.07
C SER A 27 5.51 -10.95 -39.32
N ASN A 28 5.60 -12.14 -38.78
CA ASN A 28 4.69 -12.64 -37.77
C ASN A 28 4.97 -11.80 -36.51
N SER A 29 4.66 -10.52 -36.59
CA SER A 29 4.67 -9.64 -35.46
C SER A 29 3.47 -10.01 -34.61
N LYS A 30 3.71 -10.61 -33.46
CA LYS A 30 2.67 -10.96 -32.51
C LYS A 30 2.21 -9.65 -31.89
N LEU A 31 0.96 -9.28 -32.11
CA LEU A 31 0.30 -8.16 -31.41
C LEU A 31 -0.22 -8.66 -30.09
N ILE A 32 0.07 -7.93 -29.03
CA ILE A 32 -0.33 -8.26 -27.66
C ILE A 32 -1.04 -7.03 -27.07
N LYS A 33 -2.19 -7.26 -26.47
CA LYS A 33 -2.95 -6.30 -25.71
C LYS A 33 -2.57 -6.38 -24.25
N GLY A 34 -2.52 -5.24 -23.58
CA GLY A 34 -2.25 -5.16 -22.15
C GLY A 34 -2.24 -3.73 -21.62
N THR A 35 -1.91 -3.60 -20.37
CA THR A 35 -1.82 -2.32 -19.66
C THR A 35 -0.37 -1.84 -19.63
N LEU A 36 -0.16 -0.56 -19.96
CA LEU A 36 1.15 0.08 -19.96
C LEU A 36 1.51 0.54 -18.55
N SER A 37 2.66 0.12 -18.05
CA SER A 37 3.25 0.64 -16.81
C SER A 37 4.49 1.46 -17.14
N GLN A 38 4.43 2.78 -16.99
CA GLN A 38 5.49 3.69 -17.38
C GLN A 38 6.39 4.08 -16.20
N ASN A 39 7.70 4.04 -16.41
CA ASN A 39 8.68 4.45 -15.41
C ASN A 39 9.02 5.95 -15.54
N LYS A 40 9.31 6.62 -14.41
CA LYS A 40 9.77 8.03 -14.37
C LYS A 40 11.02 8.29 -15.22
N LYS A 41 11.79 7.25 -15.61
CA LYS A 41 12.95 7.34 -16.53
C LYS A 41 12.55 7.29 -18.02
N GLY A 42 11.26 7.23 -18.34
CA GLY A 42 10.71 7.33 -19.69
C GLY A 42 10.59 6.02 -20.45
N PHE A 43 10.97 4.87 -19.92
CA PHE A 43 10.64 3.56 -20.49
C PHE A 43 9.37 2.99 -19.86
N ALA A 44 8.79 1.96 -20.47
CA ALA A 44 7.59 1.31 -19.94
C ALA A 44 7.69 -0.22 -20.03
N PHE A 45 6.79 -0.89 -19.31
CA PHE A 45 6.48 -2.30 -19.46
C PHE A 45 5.03 -2.45 -19.89
N LEU A 46 4.77 -3.36 -20.81
CA LEU A 46 3.42 -3.85 -21.06
C LEU A 46 3.17 -5.03 -20.12
N ARG A 47 2.13 -4.96 -19.31
CA ARG A 47 1.56 -6.11 -18.62
C ARG A 47 0.48 -6.70 -19.52
N PRO A 48 0.71 -7.89 -20.12
CA PRO A 48 -0.29 -8.52 -20.98
C PRO A 48 -1.60 -8.82 -20.24
N GLU A 49 -2.71 -8.92 -20.98
CA GLU A 49 -3.99 -9.45 -20.44
C GLU A 49 -3.93 -10.98 -20.22
N ASP A 50 -2.91 -11.64 -20.73
CA ASP A 50 -2.67 -13.08 -20.56
C ASP A 50 -1.63 -13.27 -19.45
N ASP A 51 -2.08 -13.74 -18.30
CA ASP A 51 -1.28 -13.90 -17.07
C ASP A 51 -0.14 -14.93 -17.21
N GLU A 52 -0.16 -15.79 -18.26
CA GLU A 52 0.95 -16.70 -18.56
C GLU A 52 2.14 -16.01 -19.26
N MET A 53 1.98 -14.75 -19.65
CA MET A 53 3.02 -13.99 -20.36
C MET A 53 3.79 -13.07 -19.41
N GLU A 54 5.12 -13.05 -19.56
CA GLU A 54 5.98 -12.08 -18.87
C GLU A 54 5.79 -10.66 -19.40
N ASP A 55 6.05 -9.66 -18.53
CA ASP A 55 6.04 -8.23 -18.87
C ASP A 55 6.98 -7.93 -20.04
N ILE A 56 6.52 -7.12 -20.99
CA ILE A 56 7.26 -6.79 -22.21
C ILE A 56 7.87 -5.40 -22.07
N PHE A 57 9.18 -5.30 -22.15
CA PHE A 57 9.90 -4.02 -22.10
C PHE A 57 9.62 -3.15 -23.33
N ILE A 58 9.30 -1.86 -23.11
CA ILE A 58 9.05 -0.87 -24.16
C ILE A 58 10.02 0.30 -23.97
N PRO A 59 10.97 0.49 -24.91
CA PRO A 59 11.90 1.60 -24.86
C PRO A 59 11.18 2.96 -24.97
N PRO A 60 11.75 4.07 -24.43
CA PRO A 60 11.15 5.40 -24.48
C PRO A 60 10.71 5.85 -25.87
N THR A 61 11.49 5.49 -26.90
CA THR A 61 11.21 5.86 -28.30
C THR A 61 10.08 5.10 -28.95
N LYS A 62 9.54 4.05 -28.26
CA LYS A 62 8.51 3.14 -28.79
C LYS A 62 7.20 3.18 -27.99
N ILE A 63 7.07 4.09 -27.04
CA ILE A 63 5.85 4.27 -26.22
C ILE A 63 4.72 4.92 -27.05
N ASN A 64 5.07 5.65 -28.11
CA ASN A 64 4.11 6.31 -29.02
C ASN A 64 3.03 7.13 -28.28
N ARG A 65 3.46 7.90 -27.25
CA ARG A 65 2.63 8.83 -26.46
C ARG A 65 1.53 8.18 -25.60
N ALA A 66 1.55 6.87 -25.47
CA ALA A 66 0.74 6.23 -24.46
C ALA A 66 1.17 6.71 -23.06
N LEU A 67 0.21 6.88 -22.19
CA LEU A 67 0.39 7.31 -20.81
C LEU A 67 0.39 6.09 -19.88
N ASP A 68 0.81 6.31 -18.66
CA ASP A 68 0.79 5.27 -17.62
C ASP A 68 -0.65 4.77 -17.39
N GLY A 69 -0.82 3.46 -17.29
CA GLY A 69 -2.13 2.81 -17.14
C GLY A 69 -2.96 2.67 -18.42
N ASP A 70 -2.50 3.20 -19.57
CA ASP A 70 -3.24 3.06 -20.84
C ASP A 70 -3.35 1.59 -21.26
N THR A 71 -4.52 1.22 -21.79
CA THR A 71 -4.70 -0.07 -22.48
C THR A 71 -4.20 0.08 -23.91
N VAL A 72 -3.17 -0.68 -24.26
CA VAL A 72 -2.46 -0.54 -25.54
C VAL A 72 -2.31 -1.86 -26.30
N ILE A 73 -2.15 -1.78 -27.62
CA ILE A 73 -1.71 -2.88 -28.45
C ILE A 73 -0.24 -2.68 -28.79
N VAL A 74 0.56 -3.68 -28.44
CA VAL A 74 2.02 -3.68 -28.61
C VAL A 74 2.42 -4.74 -29.64
N GLU A 75 3.29 -4.36 -30.57
CA GLU A 75 3.95 -5.26 -31.51
C GLU A 75 5.28 -5.73 -30.94
N ILE A 76 5.43 -7.05 -30.80
CA ILE A 76 6.70 -7.65 -30.34
C ILE A 76 7.75 -7.59 -31.44
N GLN A 77 8.92 -7.07 -31.10
CA GLN A 77 10.12 -7.04 -31.93
C GLN A 77 11.27 -7.77 -31.24
N LYS A 78 12.09 -8.48 -32.01
CA LYS A 78 13.34 -9.04 -31.47
C LYS A 78 14.37 -7.93 -31.31
N SER A 79 14.88 -7.75 -30.11
CA SER A 79 15.90 -6.72 -29.81
C SER A 79 17.13 -6.87 -30.72
N ARG A 80 17.56 -5.73 -31.32
CA ARG A 80 18.79 -5.61 -32.13
C ARG A 80 19.77 -4.70 -31.38
N GLY A 81 20.52 -5.19 -30.40
CA GLY A 81 21.47 -4.35 -29.66
C GLY A 81 22.11 -5.03 -28.45
N GLU A 82 22.52 -4.27 -27.47
CA GLU A 82 23.15 -4.72 -26.21
C GLU A 82 22.31 -5.75 -25.43
N HIS A 83 20.99 -5.76 -25.64
CA HIS A 83 20.06 -6.73 -25.05
C HIS A 83 19.67 -7.86 -26.02
N LYS A 84 20.63 -8.41 -26.79
CA LYS A 84 20.40 -9.55 -27.69
C LYS A 84 19.71 -10.71 -26.96
N GLY A 85 18.43 -10.97 -27.33
CA GLY A 85 17.64 -12.10 -26.81
C GLY A 85 16.47 -11.71 -25.91
N LYS A 86 16.36 -10.45 -25.40
CA LYS A 86 15.16 -9.97 -24.71
C LYS A 86 14.11 -9.52 -25.72
N VAL A 87 12.85 -9.72 -25.38
CA VAL A 87 11.70 -9.29 -26.17
C VAL A 87 11.44 -7.82 -25.89
N GLU A 88 11.44 -6.99 -26.94
CA GLU A 88 11.05 -5.57 -26.85
C GLU A 88 9.72 -5.36 -27.55
N GLY A 89 8.89 -4.46 -27.00
CA GLY A 89 7.63 -4.05 -27.60
C GLY A 89 7.67 -2.64 -28.20
N GLU A 90 6.74 -2.40 -29.12
CA GLU A 90 6.42 -1.06 -29.64
C GLU A 90 4.92 -0.87 -29.61
N VAL A 91 4.44 0.19 -28.95
CA VAL A 91 3.02 0.55 -28.92
C VAL A 91 2.55 0.90 -30.34
N LYS A 92 1.55 0.23 -30.85
CA LYS A 92 0.97 0.49 -32.17
C LYS A 92 -0.31 1.29 -32.10
N SER A 93 -1.13 1.04 -31.09
CA SER A 93 -2.36 1.81 -30.86
C SER A 93 -2.69 1.86 -29.37
N ILE A 94 -3.35 2.91 -28.97
CA ILE A 94 -3.94 3.10 -27.65
C ILE A 94 -5.44 2.79 -27.81
N GLU A 95 -5.95 1.81 -27.07
CA GLU A 95 -7.36 1.44 -27.11
C GLU A 95 -8.19 2.24 -26.11
N LYS A 96 -7.59 2.48 -24.93
CA LYS A 96 -8.25 3.25 -23.86
C LYS A 96 -7.20 4.03 -23.10
N HIS A 97 -7.45 5.32 -22.94
CA HIS A 97 -6.66 6.15 -22.04
C HIS A 97 -7.11 5.98 -20.59
N SER A 98 -6.15 5.82 -19.70
CA SER A 98 -6.37 5.76 -18.26
C SER A 98 -6.33 7.14 -17.62
N VAL A 99 -5.34 7.98 -18.02
CA VAL A 99 -5.16 9.32 -17.48
C VAL A 99 -6.12 10.28 -18.17
N THR A 100 -7.17 10.70 -17.49
CA THR A 100 -8.15 11.68 -17.99
C THR A 100 -7.97 13.06 -17.37
N GLN A 101 -7.30 13.13 -16.21
CA GLN A 101 -7.03 14.36 -15.48
C GLN A 101 -5.53 14.46 -15.16
N VAL A 102 -5.02 15.68 -15.14
CA VAL A 102 -3.61 15.96 -14.86
C VAL A 102 -3.49 17.16 -13.93
N VAL A 103 -2.69 17.03 -12.89
CA VAL A 103 -2.27 18.15 -12.04
C VAL A 103 -1.02 18.77 -12.61
N GLY A 104 -0.93 20.10 -12.59
CA GLY A 104 0.26 20.80 -13.03
C GLY A 104 0.23 22.29 -12.72
N THR A 105 1.30 22.97 -13.14
CA THR A 105 1.44 24.41 -12.96
C THR A 105 1.01 25.15 -14.22
N TYR A 106 0.05 26.06 -14.09
CA TYR A 106 -0.42 26.89 -15.19
C TYR A 106 0.60 27.98 -15.53
N SER A 107 0.89 28.12 -16.81
CA SER A 107 1.70 29.21 -17.38
C SER A 107 0.87 29.99 -18.40
N GLU A 108 0.70 31.27 -18.14
CA GLU A 108 -0.17 32.15 -18.93
C GLU A 108 0.57 32.70 -20.15
N ALA A 109 -0.11 32.70 -21.32
CA ALA A 109 0.27 33.38 -22.52
C ALA A 109 -0.82 34.39 -22.95
N LYS A 110 -0.51 35.32 -23.86
CA LYS A 110 -1.41 36.43 -24.24
C LYS A 110 -2.86 36.01 -24.62
N HIS A 111 -3.06 34.82 -25.20
CA HIS A 111 -4.35 34.37 -25.70
C HIS A 111 -4.67 32.91 -25.40
N PHE A 112 -3.79 32.20 -24.72
CA PHE A 112 -3.89 30.79 -24.35
C PHE A 112 -2.96 30.54 -23.17
N GLY A 113 -2.92 29.34 -22.66
CA GLY A 113 -1.97 28.94 -21.64
C GLY A 113 -1.48 27.52 -21.85
N PHE A 114 -0.54 27.14 -21.04
CA PHE A 114 -0.07 25.77 -20.92
C PHE A 114 -0.13 25.34 -19.46
N VAL A 115 -0.32 24.06 -19.25
CA VAL A 115 -0.12 23.45 -17.94
C VAL A 115 1.07 22.50 -18.04
N ILE A 116 2.09 22.77 -17.23
CA ILE A 116 3.27 21.93 -17.07
C ILE A 116 2.91 20.83 -16.07
N PRO A 117 2.79 19.55 -16.48
CA PRO A 117 2.42 18.47 -15.57
C PRO A 117 3.42 18.30 -14.42
N ASP A 118 2.92 17.98 -13.23
CA ASP A 118 3.76 17.63 -12.08
C ASP A 118 4.32 16.20 -12.21
N ASP A 119 3.54 15.30 -12.83
CA ASP A 119 3.99 13.95 -13.14
C ASP A 119 5.00 13.97 -14.31
N LYS A 120 6.25 13.71 -14.00
CA LYS A 120 7.35 13.65 -14.97
C LYS A 120 7.23 12.55 -16.02
N ARG A 121 6.29 11.61 -15.86
CA ARG A 121 5.98 10.62 -16.89
C ARG A 121 5.22 11.25 -18.07
N ILE A 122 4.51 12.37 -17.83
CA ILE A 122 3.82 13.15 -18.85
C ILE A 122 4.81 14.22 -19.37
N MET A 123 5.46 13.92 -20.51
CA MET A 123 6.56 14.75 -21.03
C MET A 123 6.10 16.00 -21.78
N GLN A 124 4.82 16.18 -22.00
CA GLN A 124 4.28 17.26 -22.82
C GLN A 124 3.40 18.19 -22.00
N ASP A 125 3.59 19.49 -22.19
CA ASP A 125 2.72 20.49 -21.64
C ASP A 125 1.31 20.38 -22.26
N ILE A 126 0.29 20.60 -21.45
CA ILE A 126 -1.11 20.54 -21.89
C ILE A 126 -1.53 21.93 -22.36
N PHE A 127 -1.96 22.03 -23.60
CA PHE A 127 -2.47 23.27 -24.16
C PHE A 127 -3.85 23.61 -23.60
N ILE A 128 -4.01 24.86 -23.11
CA ILE A 128 -5.27 25.38 -22.57
C ILE A 128 -5.79 26.48 -23.50
N PRO A 129 -6.86 26.24 -24.27
CA PRO A 129 -7.43 27.22 -25.16
C PRO A 129 -7.95 28.46 -24.41
N LYS A 130 -8.11 29.54 -25.15
CA LYS A 130 -8.70 30.77 -24.62
C LYS A 130 -10.10 30.52 -24.03
N GLY A 131 -10.30 31.00 -22.79
CA GLY A 131 -11.56 30.84 -22.06
C GLY A 131 -11.74 29.50 -21.35
N GLN A 132 -10.73 28.61 -21.41
CA GLN A 132 -10.74 27.31 -20.72
C GLN A 132 -9.86 27.31 -19.46
N SER A 133 -9.34 28.48 -19.05
CA SER A 133 -8.41 28.61 -17.89
C SER A 133 -9.12 28.76 -16.54
N LEU A 134 -10.45 28.81 -16.49
CA LEU A 134 -11.25 29.02 -15.26
C LEU A 134 -10.79 30.24 -14.42
N GLY A 135 -10.07 31.21 -15.05
CA GLY A 135 -9.51 32.38 -14.36
C GLY A 135 -8.16 32.11 -13.65
N ALA A 136 -7.53 30.99 -13.94
CA ALA A 136 -6.17 30.72 -13.43
C ALA A 136 -5.18 31.78 -13.94
N VAL A 137 -4.22 32.14 -13.08
CA VAL A 137 -3.11 33.05 -13.37
C VAL A 137 -1.79 32.28 -13.34
N ASP A 138 -0.73 32.87 -13.88
CA ASP A 138 0.60 32.26 -13.92
C ASP A 138 1.05 31.78 -12.52
N GLY A 139 1.53 30.54 -12.44
CA GLY A 139 1.96 29.91 -11.19
C GLY A 139 0.86 29.22 -10.37
N HIS A 140 -0.40 29.26 -10.79
CA HIS A 140 -1.43 28.43 -10.15
C HIS A 140 -1.20 26.95 -10.39
N LYS A 141 -1.34 26.14 -9.33
CA LYS A 141 -1.55 24.70 -9.40
C LYS A 141 -3.00 24.44 -9.80
N VAL A 142 -3.19 23.62 -10.80
CA VAL A 142 -4.51 23.39 -11.41
C VAL A 142 -4.72 21.91 -11.71
N LEU A 143 -5.98 21.49 -11.68
CA LEU A 143 -6.44 20.22 -12.20
C LEU A 143 -6.96 20.46 -13.63
N VAL A 144 -6.45 19.71 -14.59
CA VAL A 144 -6.82 19.79 -16.01
C VAL A 144 -7.53 18.54 -16.43
N GLN A 145 -8.72 18.68 -17.01
CA GLN A 145 -9.39 17.60 -17.72
C GLN A 145 -8.89 17.56 -19.17
N ILE A 146 -8.30 16.44 -19.59
CA ILE A 146 -7.86 16.25 -20.98
C ILE A 146 -9.08 16.11 -21.88
N THR A 147 -9.15 16.91 -22.95
CA THR A 147 -10.21 16.87 -23.97
C THR A 147 -9.73 16.26 -25.29
N LYS A 148 -8.42 16.40 -25.57
CA LYS A 148 -7.77 15.82 -26.74
C LYS A 148 -6.38 15.33 -26.35
N TYR A 149 -6.10 14.05 -26.60
CA TYR A 149 -4.77 13.50 -26.39
C TYR A 149 -3.81 13.89 -27.52
N ALA A 150 -2.52 13.82 -27.21
CA ALA A 150 -1.47 14.17 -28.17
C ALA A 150 -1.55 13.29 -29.43
N ASP A 151 -1.50 13.93 -30.60
CA ASP A 151 -1.45 13.27 -31.92
C ASP A 151 -0.35 13.87 -32.78
N GLY A 152 0.48 13.05 -33.39
CA GLY A 152 1.60 13.48 -34.19
C GLY A 152 2.56 14.41 -33.42
N THR A 153 2.66 15.68 -33.81
CA THR A 153 3.52 16.71 -33.17
C THR A 153 2.76 17.60 -32.18
N ASP A 154 1.42 17.45 -32.10
CA ASP A 154 0.59 18.35 -31.30
C ASP A 154 0.67 17.99 -29.81
N ASN A 155 0.56 19.01 -28.97
CA ASN A 155 0.39 18.82 -27.53
C ASN A 155 -1.01 18.33 -27.20
N PRO A 156 -1.20 17.62 -26.09
CA PRO A 156 -2.53 17.36 -25.58
C PRO A 156 -3.27 18.67 -25.27
N GLU A 157 -4.59 18.66 -25.39
CA GLU A 157 -5.44 19.82 -25.12
C GLU A 157 -6.41 19.51 -23.98
N GLY A 158 -6.66 20.49 -23.12
CA GLY A 158 -7.56 20.35 -21.99
C GLY A 158 -8.19 21.65 -21.53
N HIS A 159 -9.02 21.55 -20.51
CA HIS A 159 -9.53 22.71 -19.77
C HIS A 159 -9.24 22.57 -18.29
N ILE A 160 -9.06 23.68 -17.61
CA ILE A 160 -8.89 23.69 -16.16
C ILE A 160 -10.25 23.39 -15.52
N SER A 161 -10.31 22.30 -14.75
CA SER A 161 -11.50 21.88 -14.00
C SER A 161 -11.52 22.41 -12.56
N ALA A 162 -10.32 22.62 -11.97
CA ALA A 162 -10.18 23.21 -10.64
C ALA A 162 -8.88 23.98 -10.51
N ILE A 163 -8.89 25.05 -9.70
CA ILE A 163 -7.69 25.78 -9.24
C ILE A 163 -7.43 25.35 -7.81
N LEU A 164 -6.26 24.76 -7.56
CA LEU A 164 -5.86 24.26 -6.24
C LEU A 164 -5.27 25.35 -5.34
N GLY A 165 -4.77 26.43 -5.93
CA GLY A 165 -4.10 27.55 -5.28
C GLY A 165 -2.83 27.97 -6.02
N HIS A 166 -2.11 28.95 -5.53
CA HIS A 166 -0.79 29.28 -6.09
C HIS A 166 0.26 28.28 -5.58
N LYS A 167 1.23 27.94 -6.41
CA LYS A 167 2.29 26.93 -6.07
C LYS A 167 3.06 27.24 -4.76
N ASN A 168 3.02 28.49 -4.29
CA ASN A 168 3.67 28.92 -3.05
C ASN A 168 2.70 29.04 -1.88
N ASP A 169 1.41 28.74 -2.07
CA ASP A 169 0.43 28.80 -0.98
C ASP A 169 0.57 27.57 -0.09
N PRO A 170 0.44 27.71 1.24
CA PRO A 170 0.51 26.60 2.19
C PRO A 170 -0.46 25.47 1.85
N GLY A 171 0.03 24.24 1.86
CA GLY A 171 -0.78 23.02 1.67
C GLY A 171 -1.19 22.70 0.23
N VAL A 172 -0.89 23.59 -0.75
CA VAL A 172 -1.18 23.37 -2.17
C VAL A 172 -0.29 22.25 -2.76
N ASP A 173 0.88 22.08 -2.22
CA ASP A 173 1.82 21.02 -2.55
C ASP A 173 1.24 19.63 -2.22
N ILE A 174 0.75 19.41 -1.00
CA ILE A 174 0.09 18.15 -0.59
C ILE A 174 -1.21 17.97 -1.37
N LEU A 175 -2.01 19.03 -1.54
CA LEU A 175 -3.24 18.98 -2.31
C LEU A 175 -2.97 18.54 -3.77
N SER A 176 -1.88 19.00 -4.36
CA SER A 176 -1.44 18.60 -5.70
C SER A 176 -1.16 17.09 -5.78
N ILE A 177 -0.48 16.52 -4.77
CA ILE A 177 -0.20 15.08 -4.69
C ILE A 177 -1.51 14.28 -4.56
N ILE A 178 -2.44 14.73 -3.70
CA ILE A 178 -3.75 14.07 -3.52
C ILE A 178 -4.47 13.93 -4.87
N TYR A 179 -4.60 15.04 -5.62
CA TYR A 179 -5.27 15.02 -6.92
C TYR A 179 -4.45 14.29 -8.00
N GLN A 180 -3.11 14.33 -7.93
CA GLN A 180 -2.25 13.56 -8.84
C GLN A 180 -2.49 12.05 -8.71
N HIS A 181 -2.72 11.57 -7.50
CA HIS A 181 -3.09 10.18 -7.24
C HIS A 181 -4.58 9.89 -7.43
N GLY A 182 -5.39 10.87 -7.87
CA GLY A 182 -6.83 10.69 -8.08
C GLY A 182 -7.60 10.34 -6.81
N ILE A 183 -7.15 10.88 -5.66
CA ILE A 183 -7.81 10.67 -4.37
C ILE A 183 -8.85 11.77 -4.18
N GLU A 184 -10.11 11.36 -3.97
CA GLU A 184 -11.22 12.27 -3.70
C GLU A 184 -11.24 12.66 -2.22
N ILE A 185 -11.24 13.98 -1.94
CA ILE A 185 -11.25 14.50 -0.57
C ILE A 185 -12.68 14.55 -0.02
N GLU A 186 -13.58 15.15 -0.79
CA GLU A 186 -14.96 15.38 -0.37
C GLU A 186 -15.82 14.13 -0.55
N PHE A 187 -16.81 13.99 0.32
CA PHE A 187 -17.84 12.97 0.16
C PHE A 187 -19.02 13.52 -0.64
N PRO A 188 -19.63 12.72 -1.52
CA PRO A 188 -20.86 13.11 -2.21
C PRO A 188 -22.03 13.42 -1.26
N ASP A 189 -22.90 14.36 -1.63
CA ASP A 189 -24.04 14.80 -0.80
C ASP A 189 -24.95 13.66 -0.34
N ASN A 190 -25.20 12.66 -1.20
CA ASN A 190 -26.02 11.50 -0.86
C ASN A 190 -25.36 10.62 0.22
N VAL A 191 -24.03 10.54 0.24
CA VAL A 191 -23.24 9.82 1.27
C VAL A 191 -23.30 10.55 2.59
N LEU A 192 -23.10 11.88 2.56
CA LEU A 192 -23.20 12.73 3.76
C LEU A 192 -24.60 12.66 4.36
N LYS A 193 -25.64 12.71 3.54
CA LYS A 193 -27.02 12.60 3.99
C LYS A 193 -27.30 11.25 4.65
N GLU A 194 -26.86 10.14 4.03
CA GLU A 194 -27.01 8.82 4.64
C GLU A 194 -26.24 8.71 5.97
N ALA A 195 -25.04 9.33 6.06
CA ALA A 195 -24.29 9.40 7.31
C ALA A 195 -25.02 10.19 8.40
N GLU A 196 -25.74 11.25 8.03
CA GLU A 196 -26.57 12.05 8.98
C GLU A 196 -27.75 11.24 9.54
N ASP A 197 -28.31 10.32 8.75
CA ASP A 197 -29.41 9.46 9.18
C ASP A 197 -28.98 8.36 10.17
N VAL A 198 -27.66 8.09 10.30
CA VAL A 198 -27.12 7.15 11.29
C VAL A 198 -27.21 7.76 12.69
N PRO A 199 -27.79 7.04 13.69
CA PRO A 199 -27.90 7.54 15.06
C PRO A 199 -26.52 7.74 15.71
N GLU A 200 -26.44 8.65 16.69
CA GLU A 200 -25.20 8.91 17.45
C GLU A 200 -25.03 7.96 18.65
N GLU A 201 -26.13 7.35 19.09
CA GLU A 201 -26.19 6.42 20.22
C GLU A 201 -26.86 5.12 19.79
N ILE A 202 -26.46 4.01 20.40
CA ILE A 202 -27.08 2.72 20.16
C ILE A 202 -28.42 2.61 20.88
N ALA A 203 -29.43 2.11 20.18
CA ALA A 203 -30.73 1.85 20.78
C ALA A 203 -30.73 0.54 21.59
N PRO A 204 -31.54 0.39 22.64
CA PRO A 204 -31.65 -0.85 23.41
C PRO A 204 -32.00 -2.08 22.55
N SER A 205 -32.77 -1.89 21.47
CA SER A 205 -33.13 -2.97 20.52
C SER A 205 -31.93 -3.48 19.71
N GLU A 206 -30.87 -2.68 19.54
CA GLU A 206 -29.67 -3.06 18.81
C GLU A 206 -28.73 -3.93 19.65
N ILE A 207 -28.92 -3.91 20.97
CA ILE A 207 -28.18 -4.75 21.93
C ILE A 207 -28.81 -6.15 22.04
N GLU A 208 -30.11 -6.25 21.76
CA GLU A 208 -30.85 -7.50 21.90
C GLU A 208 -30.28 -8.60 20.99
N GLY A 209 -29.97 -9.76 21.58
CA GLY A 209 -29.37 -10.89 20.87
C GLY A 209 -27.83 -10.89 20.81
N ARG A 210 -27.20 -9.74 21.06
CA ARG A 210 -25.74 -9.64 21.12
C ARG A 210 -25.20 -10.12 22.47
N ARG A 211 -23.96 -10.60 22.47
CA ARG A 211 -23.26 -10.92 23.72
C ARG A 211 -22.92 -9.63 24.49
N ASP A 212 -23.38 -9.54 25.72
CA ASP A 212 -23.10 -8.41 26.59
C ASP A 212 -21.73 -8.55 27.27
N LEU A 213 -20.77 -7.73 26.86
CA LEU A 213 -19.41 -7.63 27.41
C LEU A 213 -19.16 -6.34 28.17
N ARG A 214 -20.18 -5.53 28.46
CA ARG A 214 -20.05 -4.21 29.11
C ARG A 214 -19.49 -4.27 30.53
N ASN A 215 -19.51 -5.44 31.16
CA ASN A 215 -18.94 -5.67 32.48
C ASN A 215 -17.48 -6.19 32.43
N ASP A 216 -16.95 -6.50 31.27
CA ASP A 216 -15.54 -6.89 31.10
C ASP A 216 -14.68 -5.62 31.13
N LEU A 217 -13.53 -5.66 31.80
CA LEU A 217 -12.57 -4.56 31.78
C LEU A 217 -11.96 -4.49 30.38
N THR A 218 -12.44 -3.52 29.59
CA THR A 218 -12.11 -3.35 28.17
C THR A 218 -11.49 -1.99 27.94
N ILE A 219 -10.42 -1.95 27.15
CA ILE A 219 -9.68 -0.71 26.84
C ILE A 219 -9.34 -0.64 25.37
N THR A 220 -9.16 0.59 24.86
CA THR A 220 -8.45 0.88 23.61
C THR A 220 -7.04 1.38 23.89
N ILE A 221 -6.09 1.12 23.00
CA ILE A 221 -4.70 1.61 23.10
C ILE A 221 -4.27 2.12 21.72
N ASP A 222 -4.12 3.44 21.57
CA ASP A 222 -3.89 4.10 20.29
C ASP A 222 -2.91 5.28 20.43
N GLY A 223 -2.59 5.92 19.32
CA GLY A 223 -1.90 7.20 19.32
C GLY A 223 -2.73 8.29 19.99
N ALA A 224 -2.09 9.29 20.59
CA ALA A 224 -2.78 10.36 21.31
C ALA A 224 -3.76 11.17 20.43
N ASP A 225 -3.48 11.27 19.14
CA ASP A 225 -4.22 12.01 18.12
C ASP A 225 -5.28 11.16 17.39
N ALA A 226 -5.32 9.83 17.59
CA ALA A 226 -6.31 8.94 16.99
C ALA A 226 -7.73 9.27 17.44
N LYS A 227 -8.69 9.22 16.52
CA LYS A 227 -10.12 9.47 16.77
C LYS A 227 -11.00 8.31 16.31
N ASP A 228 -10.50 7.50 15.40
CA ASP A 228 -11.12 6.33 14.77
C ASP A 228 -10.64 5.04 15.44
N LEU A 229 -11.14 4.81 16.68
CA LEU A 229 -10.71 3.69 17.50
C LEU A 229 -11.39 2.41 17.02
N ASP A 230 -10.69 1.62 16.22
CA ASP A 230 -11.19 0.38 15.60
C ASP A 230 -11.28 -0.79 16.58
N ASP A 231 -10.31 -0.90 17.49
CA ASP A 231 -10.11 -2.10 18.30
C ASP A 231 -10.05 -1.83 19.81
N ALA A 232 -10.60 -2.76 20.56
CA ALA A 232 -10.53 -2.80 22.02
C ALA A 232 -10.16 -4.19 22.50
N ILE A 233 -9.45 -4.27 23.63
CA ILE A 233 -8.96 -5.51 24.19
C ILE A 233 -9.43 -5.73 25.63
N ALA A 234 -9.64 -7.00 25.98
CA ALA A 234 -9.78 -7.46 27.34
C ALA A 234 -8.96 -8.73 27.55
N VAL A 235 -8.18 -8.79 28.63
CA VAL A 235 -7.28 -9.91 28.92
C VAL A 235 -7.53 -10.42 30.33
N LYS A 236 -7.71 -11.73 30.50
CA LYS A 236 -7.91 -12.34 31.82
C LYS A 236 -7.26 -13.72 31.94
N LYS A 237 -6.82 -14.06 33.15
CA LYS A 237 -6.25 -15.35 33.47
C LYS A 237 -7.36 -16.38 33.70
N LEU A 238 -7.28 -17.54 33.07
CA LEU A 238 -8.24 -18.62 33.25
C LEU A 238 -7.78 -19.58 34.38
N LYS A 239 -8.75 -20.32 34.95
CA LYS A 239 -8.50 -21.28 36.04
C LYS A 239 -7.59 -22.43 35.64
N ASN A 240 -7.53 -22.77 34.35
CA ASN A 240 -6.66 -23.83 33.81
C ASN A 240 -5.22 -23.36 33.53
N GLY A 241 -4.92 -22.11 33.84
CA GLY A 241 -3.59 -21.53 33.63
C GLY A 241 -3.39 -20.87 32.27
N ASN A 242 -4.30 -21.04 31.32
CA ASN A 242 -4.29 -20.33 30.05
C ASN A 242 -4.69 -18.85 30.22
N THR A 243 -4.52 -18.05 29.19
CA THR A 243 -4.94 -16.65 29.16
C THR A 243 -6.04 -16.49 28.12
N GLU A 244 -7.14 -15.84 28.48
CA GLU A 244 -8.19 -15.45 27.55
C GLU A 244 -7.89 -14.04 27.06
N LEU A 245 -7.88 -13.87 25.74
CA LEU A 245 -7.82 -12.60 25.03
C LEU A 245 -9.13 -12.41 24.27
N THR A 246 -9.82 -11.31 24.51
CA THR A 246 -10.95 -10.87 23.70
C THR A 246 -10.53 -9.62 22.93
N VAL A 247 -10.57 -9.72 21.61
CA VAL A 247 -10.37 -8.60 20.68
C VAL A 247 -11.74 -8.23 20.15
N SER A 248 -12.19 -7.01 20.42
CA SER A 248 -13.50 -6.46 20.03
C SER A 248 -13.30 -5.35 19.04
N ILE A 249 -13.84 -5.51 17.82
CA ILE A 249 -13.66 -4.59 16.71
C ILE A 249 -14.98 -3.86 16.44
N ALA A 250 -14.90 -2.57 16.15
CA ALA A 250 -16.03 -1.73 15.79
C ALA A 250 -16.91 -2.38 14.72
N ASP A 251 -18.20 -2.55 14.97
CA ASP A 251 -19.13 -3.19 14.04
C ASP A 251 -19.61 -2.22 12.96
N VAL A 252 -18.67 -1.78 12.10
CA VAL A 252 -18.96 -0.87 10.99
C VAL A 252 -19.98 -1.48 10.02
N SER A 253 -19.97 -2.81 9.85
CA SER A 253 -20.89 -3.54 8.97
C SER A 253 -22.36 -3.44 9.40
N TYR A 254 -22.60 -3.07 10.65
CA TYR A 254 -23.93 -2.81 11.14
C TYR A 254 -24.52 -1.51 10.60
N TYR A 255 -23.70 -0.49 10.40
CA TYR A 255 -24.10 0.85 9.94
C TYR A 255 -23.91 1.01 8.43
N VAL A 256 -22.83 0.51 7.86
CA VAL A 256 -22.53 0.58 6.41
C VAL A 256 -23.06 -0.69 5.74
N LYS A 257 -24.30 -0.61 5.25
CA LYS A 257 -24.97 -1.75 4.62
C LYS A 257 -24.51 -1.92 3.18
N GLU A 258 -24.40 -3.17 2.74
CA GLU A 258 -24.10 -3.53 1.36
C GLU A 258 -25.03 -2.78 0.39
N ASP A 259 -24.48 -2.30 -0.72
CA ASP A 259 -25.16 -1.51 -1.79
C ASP A 259 -25.69 -0.12 -1.38
N SER A 260 -25.50 0.32 -0.14
CA SER A 260 -25.87 1.67 0.29
C SER A 260 -24.97 2.75 -0.35
N ALA A 261 -25.31 4.03 -0.20
CA ALA A 261 -24.45 5.11 -0.70
C ALA A 261 -23.12 5.16 0.08
N LEU A 262 -23.16 4.94 1.40
CA LEU A 262 -21.97 4.81 2.26
C LEU A 262 -21.08 3.66 1.81
N ASP A 263 -21.66 2.53 1.45
CA ASP A 263 -20.94 1.34 1.02
C ASP A 263 -20.22 1.55 -0.31
N LYS A 264 -20.92 2.10 -1.30
CA LYS A 264 -20.35 2.38 -2.62
C LYS A 264 -19.16 3.32 -2.54
N GLU A 265 -19.30 4.37 -1.73
CA GLU A 265 -18.21 5.32 -1.50
C GLU A 265 -17.04 4.67 -0.74
N ALA A 266 -17.33 3.88 0.30
CA ALA A 266 -16.31 3.13 1.03
C ALA A 266 -15.57 2.12 0.13
N TYR A 267 -16.27 1.45 -0.78
CA TYR A 267 -15.68 0.57 -1.80
C TYR A 267 -14.79 1.37 -2.76
N ASP A 268 -15.27 2.48 -3.31
CA ASP A 268 -14.50 3.31 -4.26
C ASP A 268 -13.22 3.86 -3.63
N ARG A 269 -13.25 4.27 -2.36
CA ARG A 269 -12.07 4.68 -1.59
C ARG A 269 -11.20 3.51 -1.18
N ALA A 270 -11.80 2.41 -0.75
CA ALA A 270 -11.24 1.16 -0.27
C ALA A 270 -10.36 1.25 0.98
N THR A 271 -9.73 2.38 1.23
CA THR A 271 -8.88 2.62 2.41
C THR A 271 -8.85 4.11 2.78
N SER A 272 -8.66 4.41 4.06
CA SER A 272 -8.27 5.75 4.50
C SER A 272 -6.83 6.04 4.07
N VAL A 273 -6.51 7.32 3.81
CA VAL A 273 -5.18 7.78 3.38
C VAL A 273 -4.62 8.70 4.45
N TYR A 274 -3.42 8.37 4.96
CA TYR A 274 -2.78 9.09 6.08
C TYR A 274 -1.63 9.93 5.57
N LEU A 275 -1.88 11.21 5.31
CA LEU A 275 -0.87 12.14 4.82
C LEU A 275 -0.20 12.87 5.99
N VAL A 276 0.89 13.58 5.72
CA VAL A 276 1.67 14.27 6.76
C VAL A 276 0.83 15.26 7.58
N ASP A 277 -0.11 15.96 6.95
CA ASP A 277 -0.90 17.04 7.56
C ASP A 277 -2.38 16.67 7.81
N ARG A 278 -2.88 15.59 7.21
CA ARG A 278 -4.31 15.23 7.25
C ARG A 278 -4.57 13.76 7.00
N VAL A 279 -5.76 13.32 7.40
CA VAL A 279 -6.30 12.00 7.04
C VAL A 279 -7.50 12.20 6.10
N ILE A 280 -7.51 11.46 4.99
CA ILE A 280 -8.68 11.35 4.11
C ILE A 280 -9.36 10.04 4.46
N PRO A 281 -10.52 10.07 5.13
CA PRO A 281 -11.12 8.86 5.67
C PRO A 281 -11.87 8.06 4.60
N MET A 282 -11.96 6.73 4.79
CA MET A 282 -12.75 5.83 3.96
C MET A 282 -14.25 6.07 4.12
N ILE A 283 -14.70 6.37 5.33
CA ILE A 283 -16.10 6.67 5.65
C ILE A 283 -16.20 8.03 6.38
N PRO A 284 -17.34 8.75 6.28
CA PRO A 284 -17.49 10.06 6.90
C PRO A 284 -17.16 10.08 8.40
N HIS A 285 -16.57 11.18 8.86
CA HIS A 285 -16.14 11.36 10.27
C HIS A 285 -17.26 11.16 11.28
N ARG A 286 -18.52 11.40 10.90
CA ARG A 286 -19.68 11.11 11.74
C ARG A 286 -19.76 9.64 12.16
N LEU A 287 -19.35 8.74 11.27
CA LEU A 287 -19.26 7.31 11.57
C LEU A 287 -17.88 6.97 12.15
N SER A 288 -16.80 7.33 11.46
CA SER A 288 -15.44 6.90 11.80
C SER A 288 -14.97 7.39 13.18
N ASN A 289 -15.33 8.61 13.57
CA ASN A 289 -14.97 9.21 14.87
C ASN A 289 -16.13 9.16 15.88
N GLY A 290 -17.35 8.86 15.40
CA GLY A 290 -18.60 8.87 16.16
C GLY A 290 -19.04 7.47 16.59
N ILE A 291 -20.15 7.00 16.01
CA ILE A 291 -20.83 5.78 16.45
C ILE A 291 -20.00 4.52 16.27
N CYS A 292 -19.12 4.45 15.25
CA CYS A 292 -18.25 3.31 15.02
C CYS A 292 -17.02 3.34 15.94
N SER A 293 -16.48 4.52 16.29
CA SER A 293 -15.30 4.60 17.14
C SER A 293 -15.58 4.08 18.56
N LEU A 294 -14.71 3.21 19.05
CA LEU A 294 -14.82 2.59 20.39
C LEU A 294 -14.44 3.57 21.50
N ASN A 295 -15.09 4.74 21.50
CA ASN A 295 -14.87 5.82 22.47
C ASN A 295 -15.09 5.32 23.91
N PRO A 296 -14.32 5.84 24.89
CA PRO A 296 -14.47 5.43 26.28
C PRO A 296 -15.80 5.91 26.88
N GLU A 297 -16.26 5.18 27.91
CA GLU A 297 -17.44 5.49 28.73
C GLU A 297 -18.77 5.53 27.96
N VAL A 298 -18.83 4.90 26.78
CA VAL A 298 -20.06 4.73 26.00
C VAL A 298 -20.18 3.29 25.50
N ASP A 299 -21.43 2.84 25.35
CA ASP A 299 -21.69 1.53 24.76
C ASP A 299 -21.44 1.56 23.26
N ARG A 300 -20.81 0.49 22.70
CA ARG A 300 -20.54 0.34 21.27
C ARG A 300 -20.81 -1.08 20.81
N LEU A 301 -21.36 -1.19 19.59
CA LEU A 301 -21.54 -2.47 18.91
C LEU A 301 -20.21 -2.94 18.35
N THR A 302 -19.92 -4.23 18.56
CA THR A 302 -18.66 -4.85 18.12
C THR A 302 -18.87 -6.24 17.52
N LEU A 303 -17.91 -6.66 16.68
CA LEU A 303 -17.64 -8.06 16.39
C LEU A 303 -16.39 -8.48 17.16
N SER A 304 -16.52 -9.54 17.95
CA SER A 304 -15.46 -9.97 18.87
C SER A 304 -14.90 -11.33 18.50
N CYS A 305 -13.58 -11.44 18.58
CA CYS A 305 -12.84 -12.70 18.55
C CYS A 305 -12.28 -12.97 19.94
N ARG A 306 -12.80 -14.01 20.62
CA ARG A 306 -12.33 -14.47 21.93
C ARG A 306 -11.46 -15.68 21.75
N MET A 307 -10.25 -15.64 22.27
CA MET A 307 -9.23 -16.66 22.13
C MET A 307 -8.73 -17.13 23.49
N GLU A 308 -8.66 -18.43 23.69
CA GLU A 308 -7.96 -19.05 24.80
C GLU A 308 -6.55 -19.43 24.34
N ILE A 309 -5.53 -18.87 24.98
CA ILE A 309 -4.12 -18.98 24.57
C ILE A 309 -3.32 -19.68 25.67
N ASN A 310 -2.59 -20.73 25.29
CA ASN A 310 -1.80 -21.54 26.19
C ASN A 310 -0.43 -20.89 26.54
N ALA A 311 0.36 -21.58 27.35
CA ALA A 311 1.69 -21.10 27.76
C ALA A 311 2.71 -20.99 26.61
N ARG A 312 2.45 -21.64 25.44
CA ARG A 312 3.32 -21.56 24.26
C ARG A 312 2.93 -20.46 23.30
N GLY A 313 1.83 -19.71 23.57
CA GLY A 313 1.29 -18.69 22.69
C GLY A 313 0.36 -19.25 21.61
N GLU A 314 -0.07 -20.53 21.71
CA GLU A 314 -0.96 -21.16 20.74
C GLU A 314 -2.42 -20.93 21.13
N VAL A 315 -3.27 -20.57 20.16
CA VAL A 315 -4.72 -20.47 20.33
C VAL A 315 -5.29 -21.89 20.36
N VAL A 316 -5.81 -22.32 21.52
CA VAL A 316 -6.34 -23.66 21.73
C VAL A 316 -7.86 -23.73 21.63
N LYS A 317 -8.52 -22.58 21.75
CA LYS A 317 -9.97 -22.42 21.57
C LYS A 317 -10.27 -21.00 21.17
N HIS A 318 -11.25 -20.82 20.29
CA HIS A 318 -11.74 -19.49 19.93
C HIS A 318 -13.24 -19.47 19.70
N GLU A 319 -13.79 -18.27 19.67
CA GLU A 319 -15.19 -18.00 19.42
C GLU A 319 -15.31 -16.62 18.75
N ILE A 320 -16.09 -16.53 17.67
CA ILE A 320 -16.34 -15.29 16.93
C ILE A 320 -17.84 -14.97 17.04
N PHE A 321 -18.18 -13.77 17.48
CA PHE A 321 -19.58 -13.40 17.77
C PHE A 321 -19.76 -11.88 17.72
N ASP A 322 -21.00 -11.44 17.57
CA ASP A 322 -21.39 -10.05 17.77
C ASP A 322 -21.61 -9.74 19.24
N SER A 323 -21.25 -8.52 19.64
CA SER A 323 -21.23 -8.12 21.05
C SER A 323 -21.55 -6.65 21.22
N VAL A 324 -21.75 -6.26 22.48
CA VAL A 324 -21.76 -4.87 22.94
C VAL A 324 -20.71 -4.74 24.03
N ILE A 325 -19.88 -3.72 23.91
CA ILE A 325 -18.85 -3.38 24.89
C ILE A 325 -19.11 -2.01 25.51
N HIS A 326 -18.47 -1.77 26.66
CA HIS A 326 -18.32 -0.46 27.27
C HIS A 326 -16.83 -0.25 27.55
N SER A 327 -16.15 0.55 26.71
CA SER A 327 -14.72 0.80 26.91
C SER A 327 -14.49 1.60 28.19
N ASN A 328 -13.73 1.05 29.13
CA ASN A 328 -13.48 1.68 30.42
C ASN A 328 -12.42 2.78 30.35
N TYR A 329 -11.43 2.61 29.47
CA TYR A 329 -10.32 3.54 29.31
C TYR A 329 -9.89 3.63 27.84
N ARG A 330 -9.64 4.87 27.41
CA ARG A 330 -8.84 5.14 26.22
C ARG A 330 -7.40 5.36 26.68
N MET A 331 -6.54 4.41 26.39
CA MET A 331 -5.12 4.50 26.70
C MET A 331 -4.34 5.01 25.48
N THR A 332 -3.22 5.65 25.74
CA THR A 332 -2.23 5.97 24.69
C THR A 332 -1.04 5.01 24.79
N TYR A 333 -0.35 4.78 23.67
CA TYR A 333 0.90 4.00 23.67
C TYR A 333 1.89 4.51 24.71
N ASP A 334 2.08 5.84 24.82
CA ASP A 334 2.96 6.45 25.82
C ASP A 334 2.58 6.09 27.25
N ALA A 335 1.29 6.15 27.58
CA ALA A 335 0.82 5.81 28.92
C ALA A 335 1.02 4.32 29.23
N VAL A 336 0.74 3.46 28.25
CA VAL A 336 0.95 2.01 28.38
C VAL A 336 2.43 1.71 28.52
N ASN A 337 3.31 2.30 27.72
CA ASN A 337 4.77 2.11 27.81
C ASN A 337 5.30 2.52 29.19
N LYS A 338 4.81 3.64 29.76
CA LYS A 338 5.15 4.05 31.14
C LYS A 338 4.69 3.03 32.19
N ILE A 339 3.55 2.37 31.96
CA ILE A 339 3.04 1.35 32.90
C ILE A 339 3.83 0.06 32.80
N ILE A 340 4.05 -0.48 31.59
CA ILE A 340 4.59 -1.84 31.41
C ILE A 340 6.10 -1.88 31.25
N THR A 341 6.71 -0.87 30.61
CA THR A 341 8.16 -0.80 30.34
C THR A 341 8.88 -0.04 31.44
N ASP A 342 8.51 1.22 31.66
CA ASP A 342 9.17 2.10 32.62
C ASP A 342 8.79 1.79 34.07
N GLN A 343 7.66 1.12 34.27
CA GLN A 343 7.07 0.82 35.57
C GLN A 343 6.90 2.06 36.45
N ASP A 344 6.53 3.19 35.84
CA ASP A 344 6.38 4.49 36.50
C ASP A 344 5.38 4.39 37.65
N PRO A 345 5.81 4.61 38.91
CA PRO A 345 4.93 4.43 40.08
C PRO A 345 3.74 5.39 40.09
N GLN A 346 3.87 6.57 39.52
CA GLN A 346 2.80 7.58 39.48
C GLN A 346 1.72 7.18 38.48
N VAL A 347 2.13 6.80 37.25
CA VAL A 347 1.21 6.36 36.21
C VAL A 347 0.53 5.04 36.59
N ARG A 348 1.27 4.08 37.16
CA ARG A 348 0.71 2.82 37.69
C ARG A 348 -0.29 3.06 38.82
N ALA A 349 -0.07 4.06 39.70
CA ALA A 349 -1.02 4.43 40.76
C ALA A 349 -2.28 5.09 40.19
N GLN A 350 -2.15 5.89 39.13
CA GLN A 350 -3.28 6.51 38.41
C GLN A 350 -4.18 5.44 37.77
N TYR A 351 -3.60 4.43 37.16
CA TYR A 351 -4.29 3.34 36.47
C TYR A 351 -4.26 2.01 37.26
N LYS A 352 -4.38 2.10 38.59
CA LYS A 352 -4.24 0.96 39.52
C LYS A 352 -5.10 -0.24 39.17
N GLU A 353 -6.33 -0.02 38.70
CA GLU A 353 -7.27 -1.10 38.35
C GLU A 353 -6.84 -1.81 37.06
N LEU A 354 -6.19 -1.08 36.15
CA LEU A 354 -5.80 -1.55 34.83
C LEU A 354 -4.44 -2.24 34.85
N THR A 355 -3.55 -1.83 35.75
CA THR A 355 -2.17 -2.33 35.84
C THR A 355 -2.05 -3.87 35.82
N PRO A 356 -2.83 -4.65 36.60
CA PRO A 356 -2.74 -6.12 36.57
C PRO A 356 -3.12 -6.73 35.22
N MET A 357 -4.07 -6.12 34.50
CA MET A 357 -4.47 -6.57 33.18
C MET A 357 -3.36 -6.27 32.15
N LEU A 358 -2.74 -5.09 32.22
CA LEU A 358 -1.64 -4.70 31.33
C LEU A 358 -0.38 -5.55 31.55
N ASP A 359 -0.04 -5.87 32.81
CA ASP A 359 1.07 -6.78 33.13
C ASP A 359 0.81 -8.19 32.53
N LEU A 360 -0.43 -8.70 32.61
CA LEU A 360 -0.83 -9.96 31.99
C LEU A 360 -0.83 -9.88 30.46
N ALA A 361 -1.25 -8.74 29.91
CA ALA A 361 -1.26 -8.51 28.46
C ALA A 361 0.16 -8.47 27.90
N GLN A 362 1.12 -7.86 28.60
CA GLN A 362 2.53 -7.86 28.22
C GLN A 362 3.10 -9.29 28.20
N ASP A 363 2.86 -10.09 29.25
CA ASP A 363 3.28 -11.51 29.29
C ASP A 363 2.67 -12.30 28.12
N LEU A 364 1.38 -12.06 27.79
CA LEU A 364 0.73 -12.71 26.66
C LEU A 364 1.35 -12.28 25.33
N SER A 365 1.60 -10.99 25.13
CA SER A 365 2.23 -10.46 23.92
C SER A 365 3.61 -11.10 23.68
N HIS A 366 4.44 -11.18 24.71
CA HIS A 366 5.75 -11.83 24.61
C HIS A 366 5.64 -13.31 24.21
N ARG A 367 4.64 -14.04 24.72
CA ARG A 367 4.41 -15.45 24.34
C ARG A 367 3.96 -15.58 22.89
N LEU A 368 3.11 -14.66 22.40
CA LEU A 368 2.69 -14.63 21.00
C LEU A 368 3.86 -14.31 20.06
N ILE A 369 4.68 -13.29 20.40
CA ILE A 369 5.87 -12.93 19.62
C ILE A 369 6.85 -14.12 19.58
N GLN A 370 7.12 -14.77 20.71
CA GLN A 370 7.99 -15.94 20.73
C GLN A 370 7.43 -17.11 19.91
N MET A 371 6.11 -17.31 19.90
CA MET A 371 5.48 -18.35 19.08
C MET A 371 5.68 -18.06 17.60
N ARG A 372 5.44 -16.83 17.15
CA ARG A 372 5.63 -16.43 15.75
C ARG A 372 7.10 -16.49 15.33
N ARG A 373 8.04 -16.04 16.18
CA ARG A 373 9.49 -16.19 15.96
C ARG A 373 9.90 -17.65 15.77
N ARG A 374 9.39 -18.57 16.61
CA ARG A 374 9.67 -20.02 16.44
C ARG A 374 9.09 -20.59 15.14
N ARG A 375 8.02 -20.00 14.62
CA ARG A 375 7.40 -20.38 13.34
C ARG A 375 8.20 -19.87 12.14
N GLY A 376 9.00 -18.82 12.32
CA GLY A 376 9.84 -18.22 11.28
C GLY A 376 9.36 -16.85 10.78
N GLU A 377 8.56 -16.13 11.57
CA GLU A 377 8.19 -14.74 11.26
C GLU A 377 9.44 -13.89 11.01
N ILE A 378 9.42 -13.12 9.91
CA ILE A 378 10.48 -12.19 9.57
C ILE A 378 10.09 -10.82 10.13
N ASP A 379 10.74 -10.38 11.21
CA ASP A 379 10.49 -9.06 11.80
C ASP A 379 11.35 -8.01 11.09
N PHE A 380 10.76 -7.29 10.13
CA PHE A 380 11.42 -6.14 9.52
C PHE A 380 11.32 -4.95 10.47
N ASP A 381 12.25 -4.84 11.39
CA ASP A 381 12.40 -3.65 12.24
C ASP A 381 13.01 -2.50 11.40
N ILE A 382 12.18 -1.93 10.52
CA ILE A 382 12.57 -0.80 9.68
C ILE A 382 12.26 0.48 10.45
N ASN A 383 13.27 1.32 10.55
CA ASN A 383 13.12 2.64 11.13
C ASN A 383 12.11 3.46 10.33
N GLU A 384 11.04 3.91 10.97
CA GLU A 384 10.10 4.87 10.41
C GLU A 384 10.34 6.24 11.05
N ALA A 385 10.19 7.29 10.26
CA ALA A 385 10.21 8.64 10.77
C ALA A 385 8.88 9.33 10.55
N LYS A 386 8.48 10.16 11.50
CA LYS A 386 7.33 11.06 11.39
C LYS A 386 7.82 12.46 11.11
N VAL A 387 7.35 13.05 10.02
CA VAL A 387 7.57 14.46 9.73
C VAL A 387 6.58 15.28 10.54
N LEU A 388 7.08 16.20 11.34
CA LEU A 388 6.27 17.15 12.09
C LEU A 388 6.12 18.44 11.29
N VAL A 389 4.88 18.89 11.12
CA VAL A 389 4.55 20.14 10.43
C VAL A 389 3.85 21.12 11.37
N ASN A 390 4.02 22.41 11.12
CA ASN A 390 3.27 23.44 11.83
C ASN A 390 1.87 23.64 11.22
N GLU A 391 1.09 24.60 11.73
CA GLU A 391 -0.27 24.91 11.26
C GLU A 391 -0.32 25.34 9.77
N GLU A 392 0.81 25.80 9.22
CA GLU A 392 0.95 26.22 7.82
C GLU A 392 1.41 25.04 6.92
N GLY A 393 1.58 23.84 7.49
CA GLY A 393 2.06 22.64 6.77
C GLY A 393 3.56 22.65 6.46
N ILE A 394 4.33 23.56 7.07
CA ILE A 394 5.79 23.66 6.91
C ILE A 394 6.45 22.65 7.85
N PRO A 395 7.39 21.82 7.37
CA PRO A 395 8.07 20.83 8.21
C PRO A 395 9.00 21.53 9.21
N THR A 396 8.87 21.13 10.48
CA THR A 396 9.62 21.67 11.60
C THR A 396 10.66 20.70 12.15
N ASP A 397 10.40 19.40 12.04
CA ASP A 397 11.28 18.34 12.54
C ASP A 397 10.97 17.00 11.84
N VAL A 398 11.94 16.09 11.86
CA VAL A 398 11.79 14.70 11.38
C VAL A 398 12.26 13.78 12.48
N GLN A 399 11.31 13.17 13.19
CA GLN A 399 11.55 12.37 14.38
C GLN A 399 11.40 10.88 14.08
N MET A 400 12.33 10.10 14.62
CA MET A 400 12.22 8.65 14.59
C MET A 400 10.99 8.19 15.37
N ARG A 401 10.22 7.30 14.78
CA ARG A 401 9.11 6.63 15.45
C ARG A 401 9.64 5.41 16.19
N GLU A 402 9.75 5.53 17.50
CA GLU A 402 10.10 4.38 18.34
C GLU A 402 8.88 3.45 18.48
N ARG A 403 9.09 2.19 18.21
CA ARG A 403 8.09 1.13 18.36
C ARG A 403 8.24 0.50 19.74
N GLY A 404 7.46 1.02 20.69
CA GLY A 404 7.50 0.57 22.10
C GLY A 404 6.78 -0.77 22.33
N GLU A 405 6.82 -1.22 23.59
CA GLU A 405 6.14 -2.46 24.01
C GLU A 405 4.61 -2.38 23.87
N GLY A 406 4.02 -1.18 24.05
CA GLY A 406 2.58 -0.97 23.87
C GLY A 406 2.12 -1.19 22.45
N GLU A 407 2.87 -0.69 21.47
CA GLU A 407 2.64 -0.91 20.04
C GLU A 407 2.76 -2.38 19.67
N ARG A 408 3.83 -3.06 20.11
CA ARG A 408 4.08 -4.49 19.89
C ARG A 408 2.99 -5.37 20.52
N LEU A 409 2.45 -4.95 21.66
CA LEU A 409 1.37 -5.64 22.36
C LEU A 409 0.08 -5.64 21.51
N ILE A 410 -0.37 -4.46 21.08
CA ILE A 410 -1.58 -4.34 20.26
C ILE A 410 -1.41 -5.06 18.94
N GLU A 411 -0.29 -4.85 18.24
CA GLU A 411 0.01 -5.57 17.01
C GLU A 411 -0.08 -7.09 17.19
N SER A 412 0.54 -7.64 18.25
CA SER A 412 0.52 -9.08 18.51
C SER A 412 -0.89 -9.62 18.72
N PHE A 413 -1.77 -8.83 19.34
CA PHE A 413 -3.16 -9.21 19.57
C PHE A 413 -4.00 -9.12 18.29
N MET A 414 -3.75 -8.09 17.47
CA MET A 414 -4.41 -7.96 16.17
C MET A 414 -3.98 -9.06 15.21
N LEU A 415 -2.70 -9.39 15.17
CA LEU A 415 -2.18 -10.52 14.39
C LEU A 415 -2.84 -11.85 14.82
N ALA A 416 -2.94 -12.10 16.12
CA ALA A 416 -3.59 -13.32 16.63
C ALA A 416 -5.08 -13.40 16.25
N ALA A 417 -5.81 -12.28 16.31
CA ALA A 417 -7.20 -12.22 15.90
C ALA A 417 -7.37 -12.44 14.39
N ASN A 418 -6.56 -11.76 13.58
CA ASN A 418 -6.57 -11.90 12.12
C ASN A 418 -6.28 -13.33 11.67
N GLU A 419 -5.25 -13.98 12.23
CA GLU A 419 -4.92 -15.38 11.95
C GLU A 419 -6.07 -16.31 12.37
N THR A 420 -6.64 -16.11 13.56
CA THR A 420 -7.73 -16.95 14.09
C THR A 420 -8.99 -16.86 13.23
N VAL A 421 -9.36 -15.66 12.79
CA VAL A 421 -10.51 -15.44 11.90
C VAL A 421 -10.26 -16.09 10.55
N ALA A 422 -9.08 -15.89 9.95
CA ALA A 422 -8.74 -16.50 8.66
C ALA A 422 -8.77 -18.02 8.71
N GLU A 423 -8.17 -18.63 9.74
CA GLU A 423 -8.17 -20.08 9.94
C GLU A 423 -9.60 -20.63 10.10
N HIS A 424 -10.46 -19.92 10.86
CA HIS A 424 -11.84 -20.34 11.09
C HIS A 424 -12.62 -20.48 9.78
N PHE A 425 -12.59 -19.43 8.92
CA PHE A 425 -13.35 -19.44 7.67
C PHE A 425 -12.72 -20.31 6.59
N ASN A 426 -11.39 -20.44 6.56
CA ASN A 426 -10.73 -21.40 5.68
C ASN A 426 -11.18 -22.85 6.00
N LYS A 427 -11.29 -23.21 7.28
CA LYS A 427 -11.79 -24.53 7.71
C LYS A 427 -13.29 -24.75 7.47
N MET A 428 -14.07 -23.68 7.32
CA MET A 428 -15.48 -23.76 6.92
C MET A 428 -15.65 -24.00 5.41
N GLU A 429 -14.59 -23.84 4.61
CA GLU A 429 -14.61 -23.99 3.15
C GLU A 429 -15.67 -23.10 2.47
N VAL A 430 -15.82 -21.86 2.94
CA VAL A 430 -16.72 -20.83 2.39
C VAL A 430 -15.93 -19.75 1.65
N PRO A 431 -16.53 -19.03 0.68
CA PRO A 431 -15.89 -17.87 0.05
C PRO A 431 -15.44 -16.85 1.09
N PHE A 432 -14.19 -16.44 1.02
CA PHE A 432 -13.61 -15.55 2.01
C PHE A 432 -12.50 -14.69 1.38
N ILE A 433 -12.11 -13.58 2.01
CA ILE A 433 -11.02 -12.74 1.55
C ILE A 433 -9.81 -12.87 2.48
N TYR A 434 -8.65 -13.07 1.89
CA TYR A 434 -7.39 -13.25 2.61
C TYR A 434 -6.43 -12.09 2.34
N ARG A 435 -5.50 -11.87 3.26
CA ARG A 435 -4.33 -11.04 3.05
C ARG A 435 -3.14 -11.96 2.79
N VAL A 436 -2.70 -12.01 1.55
CA VAL A 436 -1.68 -12.96 1.10
C VAL A 436 -0.34 -12.28 0.88
N HIS A 437 0.72 -13.01 1.15
CA HIS A 437 2.09 -12.59 0.86
C HIS A 437 2.84 -13.81 0.33
N GLU A 438 3.00 -13.84 -0.99
CA GLU A 438 3.63 -14.98 -1.65
C GLU A 438 5.14 -15.03 -1.40
N GLN A 439 5.72 -16.19 -1.67
CA GLN A 439 7.17 -16.36 -1.61
C GLN A 439 7.89 -15.42 -2.58
N PRO A 440 9.07 -14.91 -2.21
CA PRO A 440 9.89 -14.12 -3.11
C PRO A 440 10.24 -14.90 -4.38
N LYS A 441 10.30 -14.21 -5.53
CA LYS A 441 10.71 -14.83 -6.80
C LYS A 441 12.16 -15.32 -6.71
N SER A 442 12.42 -16.53 -7.22
CA SER A 442 13.73 -17.20 -7.13
C SER A 442 14.88 -16.34 -7.65
N ASP A 443 14.66 -15.57 -8.73
CA ASP A 443 15.69 -14.70 -9.29
C ASP A 443 16.04 -13.53 -8.36
N ARG A 444 15.06 -12.95 -7.68
CA ARG A 444 15.28 -11.87 -6.70
C ARG A 444 15.99 -12.38 -5.44
N LEU A 445 15.60 -13.56 -4.96
CA LEU A 445 16.29 -14.20 -3.84
C LEU A 445 17.74 -14.53 -4.20
N ARG A 446 18.00 -15.03 -5.41
CA ARG A 446 19.36 -15.32 -5.85
C ARG A 446 20.22 -14.05 -5.88
N GLN A 447 19.68 -12.96 -6.42
CA GLN A 447 20.38 -11.66 -6.40
C GLN A 447 20.67 -11.19 -4.97
N PHE A 448 19.70 -11.35 -4.06
CA PHE A 448 19.89 -11.01 -2.64
C PHE A 448 20.98 -11.88 -1.99
N PHE A 449 20.98 -13.19 -2.24
CA PHE A 449 22.00 -14.10 -1.69
C PHE A 449 23.40 -13.82 -2.26
N ASP A 450 23.49 -13.53 -3.55
CA ASP A 450 24.76 -13.11 -4.15
C ASP A 450 25.26 -11.81 -3.51
N PHE A 451 24.37 -10.86 -3.25
CA PHE A 451 24.71 -9.60 -2.59
C PHE A 451 25.27 -9.79 -1.18
N ILE A 452 24.60 -10.60 -0.32
CA ILE A 452 25.05 -10.78 1.09
C ILE A 452 26.34 -11.58 1.22
N THR A 453 26.76 -12.33 0.18
CA THR A 453 28.06 -13.00 0.19
C THR A 453 29.22 -12.02 0.27
N ASN A 454 29.05 -10.76 -0.21
CA ASN A 454 30.06 -9.71 -0.07
C ASN A 454 30.32 -9.33 1.40
N PHE A 455 29.39 -9.62 2.30
CA PHE A 455 29.49 -9.37 3.74
C PHE A 455 29.86 -10.64 4.52
N GLY A 456 30.25 -11.72 3.81
CA GLY A 456 30.69 -12.98 4.41
C GLY A 456 29.58 -13.90 4.88
N ILE A 457 28.30 -13.58 4.54
CA ILE A 457 27.14 -14.40 4.87
C ILE A 457 26.95 -15.44 3.77
N MET A 458 27.06 -16.72 4.13
CA MET A 458 26.93 -17.84 3.20
C MET A 458 25.66 -18.64 3.47
N ILE A 459 24.79 -18.76 2.46
CA ILE A 459 23.59 -19.57 2.53
C ILE A 459 23.79 -20.89 1.78
N LYS A 460 23.37 -21.98 2.41
CA LYS A 460 23.33 -23.30 1.80
C LYS A 460 21.94 -23.50 1.20
N GLY A 461 21.82 -23.45 -0.13
CA GLY A 461 20.56 -23.71 -0.85
C GLY A 461 20.52 -23.08 -2.24
N THR A 462 19.62 -23.55 -3.10
CA THR A 462 19.50 -23.12 -4.50
C THR A 462 18.51 -21.98 -4.73
N GLY A 463 17.84 -21.49 -3.69
CA GLY A 463 16.81 -20.42 -3.81
C GLY A 463 15.43 -20.89 -4.30
N GLU A 464 15.26 -22.17 -4.53
CA GLU A 464 13.97 -22.80 -4.79
C GLU A 464 13.43 -23.34 -3.45
N ASP A 465 12.21 -22.99 -3.06
CA ASP A 465 11.54 -23.37 -1.80
C ASP A 465 12.30 -22.95 -0.52
N ILE A 466 12.46 -21.65 -0.33
CA ILE A 466 13.08 -21.14 0.90
C ILE A 466 12.02 -20.93 1.97
N HIS A 467 12.24 -21.57 3.13
CA HIS A 467 11.41 -21.33 4.30
C HIS A 467 11.73 -19.95 4.92
N PRO A 468 10.75 -19.19 5.43
CA PRO A 468 10.96 -17.87 6.04
C PRO A 468 12.05 -17.83 7.11
N THR A 469 12.24 -18.93 7.87
CA THR A 469 13.32 -19.06 8.86
C THR A 469 14.73 -18.84 8.30
N THR A 470 14.95 -19.09 7.01
CA THR A 470 16.26 -18.82 6.38
C THR A 470 16.55 -17.32 6.37
N LEU A 471 15.56 -16.51 6.06
CA LEU A 471 15.68 -15.06 6.04
C LEU A 471 15.71 -14.47 7.46
N GLN A 472 14.92 -15.04 8.36
CA GLN A 472 14.98 -14.71 9.80
C GLN A 472 16.39 -14.91 10.36
N ASN A 473 17.03 -16.06 10.08
CA ASN A 473 18.40 -16.33 10.54
C ASN A 473 19.43 -15.32 9.98
N ILE A 474 19.21 -14.82 8.74
CA ILE A 474 20.07 -13.76 8.19
C ILE A 474 19.90 -12.47 8.98
N GLN A 475 18.66 -12.08 9.32
CA GLN A 475 18.41 -10.90 10.14
C GLN A 475 19.07 -11.01 11.52
N GLU A 476 18.92 -12.16 12.18
CA GLU A 476 19.56 -12.42 13.48
C GLU A 476 21.10 -12.37 13.38
N GLU A 477 21.67 -12.87 12.26
CA GLU A 477 23.11 -12.84 12.05
C GLU A 477 23.66 -11.42 11.84
N VAL A 478 22.88 -10.52 11.24
CA VAL A 478 23.31 -9.14 10.97
C VAL A 478 22.91 -8.14 12.06
N GLU A 479 22.14 -8.56 13.04
CA GLU A 479 21.68 -7.71 14.14
C GLU A 479 22.88 -7.02 14.84
N GLY A 480 22.82 -5.69 14.96
CA GLY A 480 23.86 -4.86 15.55
C GLY A 480 25.12 -4.65 14.69
N ARG A 481 25.18 -5.20 13.46
CA ARG A 481 26.27 -4.92 12.53
C ARG A 481 26.03 -3.62 11.77
N PRO A 482 27.08 -2.92 11.32
CA PRO A 482 26.94 -1.72 10.48
C PRO A 482 26.14 -1.97 9.20
N GLU A 483 26.18 -3.18 8.65
CA GLU A 483 25.51 -3.59 7.40
C GLU A 483 24.05 -3.96 7.58
N GLN A 484 23.54 -4.04 8.81
CA GLN A 484 22.18 -4.49 9.13
C GLN A 484 21.13 -3.76 8.28
N MET A 485 21.19 -2.43 8.22
CA MET A 485 20.20 -1.62 7.50
C MET A 485 20.18 -1.94 6.01
N VAL A 486 21.35 -1.99 5.37
CA VAL A 486 21.47 -2.27 3.93
C VAL A 486 20.98 -3.67 3.60
N ILE A 487 21.35 -4.68 4.41
CA ILE A 487 20.93 -6.07 4.21
C ILE A 487 19.42 -6.21 4.42
N SER A 488 18.85 -5.61 5.45
CA SER A 488 17.39 -5.61 5.71
C SER A 488 16.61 -4.94 4.58
N THR A 489 17.10 -3.80 4.06
CA THR A 489 16.52 -3.10 2.92
C THR A 489 16.55 -3.95 1.65
N MET A 490 17.69 -4.59 1.35
CA MET A 490 17.82 -5.47 0.17
C MET A 490 16.96 -6.73 0.30
N MET A 491 16.88 -7.29 1.53
CA MET A 491 15.97 -8.40 1.83
C MET A 491 14.51 -7.99 1.53
N LEU A 492 14.05 -6.85 2.07
CA LEU A 492 12.69 -6.35 1.82
C LEU A 492 12.41 -6.13 0.33
N ARG A 493 13.36 -5.55 -0.41
CA ARG A 493 13.25 -5.35 -1.88
C ARG A 493 13.19 -6.66 -2.66
N SER A 494 13.67 -7.76 -2.10
CA SER A 494 13.58 -9.09 -2.71
C SER A 494 12.21 -9.73 -2.52
N MET A 495 11.41 -9.27 -1.53
CA MET A 495 10.07 -9.79 -1.23
C MET A 495 9.06 -9.41 -2.30
N GLN A 496 7.99 -10.17 -2.37
CA GLN A 496 6.78 -9.77 -3.06
C GLN A 496 6.00 -8.76 -2.20
N GLN A 497 5.06 -8.08 -2.80
CA GLN A 497 4.17 -7.17 -2.09
C GLN A 497 2.93 -7.96 -1.62
N ALA A 498 2.53 -7.78 -0.36
CA ALA A 498 1.30 -8.36 0.12
C ALA A 498 0.09 -7.72 -0.57
N HIS A 499 -0.96 -8.51 -0.81
CA HIS A 499 -2.19 -8.06 -1.46
C HIS A 499 -3.39 -8.84 -0.91
N TYR A 500 -4.60 -8.46 -1.33
CA TYR A 500 -5.81 -9.21 -1.01
C TYR A 500 -6.10 -10.22 -2.12
N ASP A 501 -6.66 -11.38 -1.74
CA ASP A 501 -7.01 -12.46 -2.66
C ASP A 501 -8.18 -13.27 -2.08
N ASP A 502 -9.02 -13.84 -2.93
CA ASP A 502 -10.09 -14.78 -2.52
C ASP A 502 -9.57 -16.22 -2.30
N VAL A 503 -8.33 -16.47 -2.73
CA VAL A 503 -7.63 -17.75 -2.50
C VAL A 503 -6.59 -17.58 -1.39
N ASN A 504 -6.58 -18.52 -0.44
CA ASN A 504 -5.56 -18.53 0.60
C ASN A 504 -4.21 -19.02 0.05
N LEU A 505 -3.26 -18.11 -0.12
CA LEU A 505 -1.89 -18.39 -0.53
C LEU A 505 -0.89 -18.34 0.64
N GLY A 506 -1.38 -18.14 1.87
CA GLY A 506 -0.56 -17.93 3.06
C GLY A 506 0.09 -16.54 3.12
N HIS A 507 0.84 -16.30 4.18
CA HIS A 507 1.54 -15.04 4.37
C HIS A 507 3.02 -15.28 4.72
N PHE A 508 3.90 -15.24 3.72
CA PHE A 508 5.31 -15.60 3.83
C PHE A 508 6.04 -14.82 4.93
N GLY A 509 5.92 -13.49 4.96
CA GLY A 509 6.60 -12.64 5.94
C GLY A 509 6.22 -12.95 7.39
N LEU A 510 4.96 -13.25 7.66
CA LEU A 510 4.45 -13.66 8.97
C LEU A 510 4.67 -15.16 9.24
N SER A 511 5.12 -15.92 8.24
CA SER A 511 5.16 -17.38 8.30
C SER A 511 3.80 -17.96 8.73
N ALA A 512 2.70 -17.35 8.31
CA ALA A 512 1.33 -17.71 8.66
C ALA A 512 0.68 -18.50 7.53
N GLU A 513 0.04 -19.63 7.86
CA GLU A 513 -0.70 -20.45 6.92
C GLU A 513 -2.02 -19.79 6.51
N TYR A 514 -2.65 -19.07 7.44
CA TYR A 514 -3.92 -18.36 7.25
C TYR A 514 -3.75 -16.94 7.75
N TYR A 515 -4.13 -15.97 6.92
CA TYR A 515 -4.11 -14.59 7.34
C TYR A 515 -5.15 -13.76 6.60
N THR A 516 -5.83 -12.89 7.31
CA THR A 516 -6.75 -11.88 6.78
C THR A 516 -6.62 -10.58 7.54
N HIS A 517 -7.29 -9.56 7.09
CA HIS A 517 -7.49 -8.34 7.85
C HIS A 517 -8.93 -8.29 8.37
N PHE A 518 -9.08 -8.24 9.68
CA PHE A 518 -10.36 -8.20 10.40
C PHE A 518 -10.47 -7.00 11.33
N THR A 519 -9.34 -6.43 11.75
CA THR A 519 -9.23 -5.57 12.94
C THR A 519 -9.38 -4.09 12.67
N SER A 520 -9.61 -3.63 11.41
CA SER A 520 -9.70 -2.19 11.11
C SER A 520 -10.75 -1.83 10.06
N PRO A 521 -12.05 -2.12 10.29
CA PRO A 521 -13.12 -1.88 9.31
C PRO A 521 -13.48 -0.41 9.12
N ILE A 522 -13.08 0.48 10.02
CA ILE A 522 -13.29 1.94 9.86
C ILE A 522 -12.45 2.47 8.69
N ARG A 523 -11.24 1.91 8.52
CA ARG A 523 -10.24 2.43 7.59
C ARG A 523 -9.84 1.49 6.46
N ARG A 524 -10.34 0.24 6.42
CA ARG A 524 -10.06 -0.72 5.34
C ARG A 524 -11.32 -1.46 4.91
N TYR A 525 -11.65 -1.40 3.64
CA TYR A 525 -12.83 -2.06 3.07
C TYR A 525 -12.76 -3.60 3.11
N PRO A 526 -11.60 -4.26 2.92
CA PRO A 526 -11.52 -5.71 3.12
C PRO A 526 -11.91 -6.16 4.52
N ASP A 527 -11.54 -5.42 5.56
CA ASP A 527 -11.97 -5.70 6.95
C ASP A 527 -13.50 -5.55 7.10
N LEU A 528 -14.08 -4.51 6.52
CA LEU A 528 -15.54 -4.35 6.47
C LEU A 528 -16.21 -5.51 5.76
N THR A 529 -15.62 -6.01 4.68
CA THR A 529 -16.08 -7.20 3.95
C THR A 529 -16.01 -8.44 4.83
N VAL A 530 -14.88 -8.67 5.52
CA VAL A 530 -14.74 -9.77 6.49
C VAL A 530 -15.83 -9.71 7.56
N HIS A 531 -16.15 -8.53 8.07
CA HIS A 531 -17.23 -8.34 9.04
C HIS A 531 -18.60 -8.71 8.47
N ARG A 532 -18.88 -8.42 7.21
CA ARG A 532 -20.11 -8.84 6.52
C ARG A 532 -20.17 -10.36 6.36
N LEU A 533 -19.07 -10.99 5.97
CA LEU A 533 -18.97 -12.44 5.85
C LEU A 533 -19.17 -13.14 7.22
N ILE A 534 -18.57 -12.62 8.30
CA ILE A 534 -18.83 -13.08 9.67
C ILE A 534 -20.32 -13.00 10.00
N ARG A 535 -20.95 -11.87 9.71
CA ARG A 535 -22.38 -11.67 9.97
C ARG A 535 -23.23 -12.66 9.19
N LYS A 536 -22.97 -12.81 7.89
CA LYS A 536 -23.69 -13.73 7.01
C LYS A 536 -23.56 -15.18 7.49
N TYR A 537 -22.35 -15.65 7.68
CA TYR A 537 -22.10 -17.07 7.93
C TYR A 537 -22.35 -17.50 9.40
N LEU A 538 -21.97 -16.68 10.39
CA LEU A 538 -22.05 -17.08 11.80
C LEU A 538 -23.27 -16.53 12.52
N ILE A 539 -23.73 -15.30 12.23
CA ILE A 539 -24.82 -14.67 12.96
C ILE A 539 -26.17 -14.95 12.28
N GLU A 540 -26.26 -14.70 10.97
CA GLU A 540 -27.47 -14.93 10.19
C GLU A 540 -27.60 -16.40 9.74
N ASN A 541 -26.51 -17.18 9.83
CA ASN A 541 -26.41 -18.56 9.37
C ASN A 541 -26.87 -18.74 7.90
N SER A 542 -26.55 -17.74 7.06
CA SER A 542 -26.92 -17.68 5.64
C SER A 542 -25.79 -18.23 4.79
N MET A 543 -25.85 -19.54 4.51
CA MET A 543 -24.86 -20.26 3.68
C MET A 543 -25.58 -21.02 2.54
N ASP A 544 -26.66 -20.47 2.03
CA ASP A 544 -27.33 -21.06 0.88
C ASP A 544 -26.51 -20.84 -0.42
N LYS A 545 -26.84 -21.62 -1.45
CA LYS A 545 -26.10 -21.58 -2.73
C LYS A 545 -26.10 -20.21 -3.42
N LYS A 546 -27.10 -19.38 -3.14
CA LYS A 546 -27.20 -18.05 -3.73
C LYS A 546 -26.23 -17.09 -3.06
N GLU A 547 -26.19 -17.13 -1.72
CA GLU A 547 -25.27 -16.31 -0.92
C GLU A 547 -23.81 -16.68 -1.20
N LEU A 548 -23.48 -17.98 -1.18
CA LEU A 548 -22.13 -18.44 -1.47
C LEU A 548 -21.67 -18.01 -2.88
N ARG A 549 -22.54 -18.21 -3.90
CA ARG A 549 -22.22 -17.79 -5.26
C ARG A 549 -22.04 -16.27 -5.40
N HIS A 550 -22.85 -15.48 -4.69
CA HIS A 550 -22.69 -14.02 -4.68
C HIS A 550 -21.27 -13.63 -4.25
N TRP A 551 -20.78 -14.23 -3.18
CA TRP A 551 -19.43 -13.92 -2.69
C TRP A 551 -18.33 -14.56 -3.55
N GLU A 552 -18.53 -15.74 -4.12
CA GLU A 552 -17.61 -16.33 -5.11
C GLU A 552 -17.43 -15.42 -6.34
N ASP A 553 -18.50 -14.78 -6.81
CA ASP A 553 -18.46 -13.88 -7.97
C ASP A 553 -17.90 -12.48 -7.60
N THR A 554 -18.06 -12.00 -6.35
CA THR A 554 -17.73 -10.64 -5.93
C THR A 554 -16.29 -10.50 -5.39
N LEU A 555 -15.82 -11.49 -4.63
CA LEU A 555 -14.55 -11.38 -3.89
C LEU A 555 -13.31 -11.19 -4.79
N PRO A 556 -13.18 -11.84 -5.96
CA PRO A 556 -12.01 -11.64 -6.82
C PRO A 556 -11.82 -10.19 -7.27
N GLU A 557 -12.89 -9.55 -7.77
CA GLU A 557 -12.86 -8.15 -8.20
C GLU A 557 -12.61 -7.21 -7.01
N LEU A 558 -13.25 -7.47 -5.86
CA LEU A 558 -13.07 -6.71 -4.64
C LEU A 558 -11.61 -6.78 -4.15
N ALA A 559 -11.00 -7.95 -4.16
CA ALA A 559 -9.62 -8.16 -3.73
C ALA A 559 -8.64 -7.39 -4.62
N GLU A 560 -8.82 -7.45 -5.95
CA GLU A 560 -8.01 -6.71 -6.90
C GLU A 560 -8.17 -5.19 -6.72
N HIS A 561 -9.42 -4.71 -6.67
CA HIS A 561 -9.74 -3.29 -6.50
C HIS A 561 -9.11 -2.73 -5.21
N THR A 562 -9.33 -3.39 -4.08
CA THR A 562 -8.83 -2.90 -2.79
C THR A 562 -7.30 -2.94 -2.71
N SER A 563 -6.66 -3.91 -3.32
CA SER A 563 -5.19 -3.97 -3.43
C SER A 563 -4.63 -2.84 -4.30
N GLN A 564 -5.31 -2.48 -5.38
CA GLN A 564 -4.90 -1.34 -6.22
C GLN A 564 -5.06 -0.01 -5.47
N ARG A 565 -6.17 0.17 -4.75
CA ARG A 565 -6.43 1.39 -3.96
C ARG A 565 -5.45 1.54 -2.79
N GLU A 566 -5.11 0.45 -2.11
CA GLU A 566 -4.09 0.45 -1.06
C GLU A 566 -2.72 0.89 -1.61
N ARG A 567 -2.28 0.34 -2.75
CA ARG A 567 -1.02 0.77 -3.38
C ARG A 567 -1.01 2.26 -3.70
N ARG A 568 -2.13 2.77 -4.24
CA ARG A 568 -2.29 4.20 -4.53
C ARG A 568 -2.19 5.07 -3.28
N ALA A 569 -2.81 4.65 -2.17
CA ALA A 569 -2.73 5.34 -0.89
C ALA A 569 -1.29 5.38 -0.37
N ILE A 570 -0.59 4.24 -0.35
CA ILE A 570 0.81 4.13 0.08
C ILE A 570 1.73 5.00 -0.79
N GLU A 571 1.51 5.06 -2.11
CA GLU A 571 2.29 5.94 -3.00
C GLU A 571 2.07 7.41 -2.68
N ALA A 572 0.82 7.83 -2.42
CA ALA A 572 0.51 9.21 -2.03
C ALA A 572 1.11 9.58 -0.67
N GLU A 573 1.02 8.70 0.32
CA GLU A 573 1.65 8.86 1.63
C GLU A 573 3.16 9.04 1.48
N ARG A 574 3.82 8.17 0.72
CA ARG A 574 5.26 8.26 0.47
C ARG A 574 5.65 9.54 -0.27
N ASP A 575 4.92 9.92 -1.32
CA ASP A 575 5.22 11.12 -2.10
C ASP A 575 5.09 12.39 -1.22
N THR A 576 4.13 12.44 -0.27
CA THR A 576 4.00 13.56 0.68
C THR A 576 5.11 13.57 1.71
N ASP A 577 5.52 12.41 2.23
CA ASP A 577 6.64 12.28 3.15
C ASP A 577 7.96 12.72 2.49
N GLU A 578 8.24 12.22 1.28
CA GLU A 578 9.44 12.58 0.52
C GLU A 578 9.48 14.08 0.22
N LEU A 579 8.33 14.67 -0.16
CA LEU A 579 8.22 16.11 -0.39
C LEU A 579 8.57 16.91 0.88
N LYS A 580 7.95 16.55 2.02
CA LYS A 580 8.17 17.28 3.28
C LYS A 580 9.57 17.06 3.87
N LYS A 581 10.15 15.88 3.71
CA LYS A 581 11.57 15.63 4.03
C LYS A 581 12.50 16.49 3.19
N ALA A 582 12.24 16.60 1.88
CA ALA A 582 13.02 17.47 0.99
C ALA A 582 12.88 18.95 1.37
N GLU A 583 11.65 19.41 1.69
CA GLU A 583 11.39 20.77 2.15
C GLU A 583 12.12 21.08 3.48
N TYR A 584 12.12 20.14 4.43
CA TYR A 584 12.89 20.25 5.67
C TYR A 584 14.38 20.46 5.40
N MET A 585 14.95 19.70 4.46
CA MET A 585 16.37 19.79 4.11
C MET A 585 16.75 21.09 3.41
N ILE A 586 15.82 21.85 2.84
CA ILE A 586 16.11 23.20 2.29
C ILE A 586 16.66 24.11 3.38
N GLN A 587 16.18 23.99 4.61
CA GLN A 587 16.62 24.80 5.76
C GLN A 587 18.04 24.42 6.23
N HIS A 588 18.54 23.26 5.81
CA HIS A 588 19.83 22.68 6.19
C HIS A 588 20.88 22.69 5.08
N ILE A 589 20.65 23.51 4.03
CA ILE A 589 21.62 23.62 2.94
C ILE A 589 22.92 24.24 3.46
N GLY A 590 24.02 23.48 3.36
CA GLY A 590 25.34 23.86 3.85
C GLY A 590 25.73 23.20 5.18
N ASP A 591 24.80 22.49 5.83
CA ASP A 591 25.11 21.71 7.02
C ASP A 591 25.78 20.37 6.64
N GLU A 592 26.58 19.84 7.54
CA GLU A 592 27.25 18.54 7.39
C GLU A 592 26.57 17.49 8.27
N PHE A 593 26.31 16.31 7.69
CA PHE A 593 25.65 15.20 8.37
C PHE A 593 26.45 13.92 8.23
N GLU A 594 26.41 13.08 9.25
CA GLU A 594 26.83 11.68 9.16
C GLU A 594 25.65 10.83 8.65
N GLY A 595 25.91 9.95 7.69
CA GLY A 595 24.91 9.05 7.13
C GLY A 595 25.50 7.72 6.70
N ILE A 596 24.63 6.77 6.38
CA ILE A 596 25.00 5.43 5.93
C ILE A 596 24.60 5.30 4.46
N ILE A 597 25.47 4.68 3.63
CA ILE A 597 25.12 4.37 2.25
C ILE A 597 23.99 3.33 2.25
N SER A 598 22.79 3.74 1.84
CA SER A 598 21.59 2.89 1.78
C SER A 598 21.52 2.08 0.48
N SER A 599 22.01 2.65 -0.62
CA SER A 599 22.05 1.98 -1.91
C SER A 599 23.03 2.65 -2.88
N VAL A 600 23.39 1.91 -3.94
CA VAL A 600 24.35 2.34 -4.95
C VAL A 600 23.73 2.13 -6.34
N ALA A 601 23.98 3.07 -7.25
CA ALA A 601 23.55 3.02 -8.64
C ALA A 601 24.69 3.45 -9.58
N ASN A 602 24.53 3.22 -10.86
CA ASN A 602 25.53 3.61 -11.87
C ASN A 602 25.77 5.11 -11.97
N PHE A 603 24.87 5.93 -11.44
CA PHE A 603 24.96 7.40 -11.44
C PHE A 603 25.35 8.00 -10.09
N GLY A 604 25.50 7.19 -9.03
CA GLY A 604 25.87 7.68 -7.70
C GLY A 604 25.46 6.76 -6.56
N MET A 605 25.49 7.27 -5.35
CA MET A 605 25.08 6.57 -4.16
C MET A 605 23.99 7.34 -3.41
N PHE A 606 23.15 6.59 -2.68
CA PHE A 606 22.16 7.14 -1.78
C PHE A 606 22.67 7.00 -0.34
N ILE A 607 22.50 8.07 0.42
CA ILE A 607 22.93 8.14 1.81
C ILE A 607 21.72 8.44 2.67
N GLU A 608 21.47 7.59 3.64
CA GLU A 608 20.40 7.74 4.62
C GLU A 608 20.97 8.33 5.92
N LEU A 609 20.32 9.38 6.40
CA LEU A 609 20.61 10.01 7.68
C LEU A 609 19.96 9.22 8.84
N PRO A 610 20.40 9.44 10.11
CA PRO A 610 19.78 8.77 11.25
C PRO A 610 18.28 8.98 11.40
N ASN A 611 17.73 10.06 10.86
CA ASN A 611 16.29 10.36 10.85
C ASN A 611 15.56 9.87 9.59
N THR A 612 16.14 8.91 8.87
CA THR A 612 15.59 8.29 7.63
C THR A 612 15.44 9.23 6.43
N ILE A 613 16.03 10.41 6.46
CA ILE A 613 16.10 11.25 5.26
C ILE A 613 17.16 10.69 4.34
N GLU A 614 16.79 10.36 3.11
CA GLU A 614 17.72 9.86 2.10
C GLU A 614 18.11 10.97 1.12
N GLY A 615 19.41 11.13 0.88
CA GLY A 615 19.97 12.04 -0.10
C GLY A 615 20.84 11.31 -1.13
N MET A 616 20.94 11.85 -2.35
CA MET A 616 21.73 11.27 -3.42
C MET A 616 23.01 12.07 -3.65
N VAL A 617 24.15 11.38 -3.66
CA VAL A 617 25.44 11.92 -4.10
C VAL A 617 25.71 11.41 -5.51
N HIS A 618 25.65 12.33 -6.49
CA HIS A 618 25.90 11.97 -7.88
C HIS A 618 27.41 11.67 -8.10
N ILE A 619 27.71 10.66 -8.91
CA ILE A 619 29.09 10.20 -9.19
C ILE A 619 30.01 11.34 -9.67
N ALA A 620 29.48 12.32 -10.39
CA ALA A 620 30.24 13.49 -10.84
C ALA A 620 30.71 14.41 -9.68
N ASN A 621 30.13 14.29 -8.49
CA ASN A 621 30.50 15.07 -7.31
C ASN A 621 31.50 14.31 -6.41
N MET A 622 31.80 13.05 -6.74
CA MET A 622 32.82 12.22 -6.07
C MET A 622 34.16 12.45 -6.78
N SER A 623 34.96 13.37 -6.25
CA SER A 623 36.17 13.88 -6.92
C SER A 623 37.47 13.24 -6.46
N ASP A 624 37.40 12.30 -5.56
CA ASP A 624 38.54 11.60 -4.92
C ASP A 624 39.09 10.45 -5.78
N ASP A 625 38.22 9.80 -6.62
CA ASP A 625 38.62 8.75 -7.57
C ASP A 625 37.65 8.67 -8.78
N TYR A 626 37.96 7.75 -9.72
CA TYR A 626 37.08 7.37 -10.84
C TYR A 626 36.28 6.13 -10.48
N TYR A 627 35.01 6.32 -10.20
CA TYR A 627 34.14 5.22 -9.78
C TYR A 627 33.46 4.52 -10.96
N ASN A 628 33.51 3.18 -10.97
CA ASN A 628 32.77 2.32 -11.87
C ASN A 628 31.74 1.50 -11.10
N PHE A 629 30.53 1.43 -11.60
CA PHE A 629 29.49 0.61 -11.00
C PHE A 629 29.63 -0.86 -11.39
N ASP A 630 29.79 -1.72 -10.40
CA ASP A 630 29.71 -3.17 -10.57
C ASP A 630 28.33 -3.66 -10.17
N GLU A 631 27.53 -4.05 -11.17
CA GLU A 631 26.15 -4.51 -11.00
C GLU A 631 26.07 -5.83 -10.19
N ARG A 632 27.09 -6.69 -10.23
CA ARG A 632 27.09 -7.95 -9.49
C ARG A 632 27.36 -7.76 -8.02
N GLN A 633 28.25 -6.84 -7.71
CA GLN A 633 28.60 -6.51 -6.32
C GLN A 633 27.71 -5.42 -5.74
N MET A 634 26.87 -4.76 -6.56
CA MET A 634 26.10 -3.56 -6.19
C MET A 634 27.00 -2.52 -5.51
N ALA A 635 28.15 -2.24 -6.13
CA ALA A 635 29.18 -1.38 -5.57
C ALA A 635 29.73 -0.37 -6.59
N LEU A 636 30.15 0.80 -6.11
CA LEU A 636 30.98 1.73 -6.86
C LEU A 636 32.44 1.43 -6.50
N ILE A 637 33.23 1.01 -7.51
CA ILE A 637 34.63 0.64 -7.36
C ILE A 637 35.47 1.77 -7.98
N GLY A 638 36.37 2.39 -7.16
CA GLY A 638 37.35 3.39 -7.55
C GLY A 638 38.63 2.79 -8.11
#